data_b5908ec4f4c88852f6b4309a4221f262
#
_entry.id   b5908ec4f4c88852f6b4309a4221f262
#
_cell.length_a   1.000
_cell.length_b   1.000
_cell.length_c   1.000
_cell.angle_alpha   90.00
_cell.angle_beta   90.00
_cell.angle_gamma   90.00
#
_symmetry.space_group_name_H-M   'P 1'
#
loop_
_entity.id
_entity.type
_entity.pdbx_description
1 polymer ?
#
loop_
_entity_poly.entity_id
_entity_poly.type
_entity_poly.pdbx_seq_one_letter_code
_entity_poly.pdbx_strand_id
1 'polypeptide(L)'
;MTFAAAMIQMASSFSGKPRKASMAAYRQLLAKNHVEEILQDVKQNNRLDRKKELPVWLPLAQSFNNGTRKAEDAVPSGLFYLDIDEKGLTEQLWQKVQDENLIEEYRIVYFAESAGGGTHIWAWRTPGATIEEDIQKLASRLGVSYDSHVTDLARCCFMVSEKYVKLLDPIVFEEQPSSPKLGDDRGLNEESPLTEKNENGSETCSAPQPPNLGGSNYKGIPYENIVQALLWKLGYGDAPAEGERNMALYTMSRYMRFICDFDEQKLFTILPHWGLSDHEVQSTIKSAVGSTRPAGIPSMMNEVLSSLGAATEAGSAESDESTVAPVDAELPGILQDLSDHAPEEFREATLMAAMPMLGTLATGIRAKYRDGKLNSPSFIVDIEAPQATGKSFVDAEFELLMDPIIKQDEVEWQKEIEYSLAKKNGEEVENPCAQIRIIEPNIGVSAFLERALYAKGKHLFTYAPEIETVLKNNKGGAWTEKNDLFRLAYDNKPWGQHRISKDSFSGKVTLYYNMVMCGTPNKCRAFFADAEGGLVSRVTPVLLPDMVGARMPHFKPWSQEDEEKVKRQCLCLMDEEGEVELPLINKAIEAWDEEKRQEYLQTLRYSLDVLRRRAALNGFRAGIIAYLLEGRQETERAIRFAVWYAERCLHYQLQLYGNKIDALHDNAVSPQASKGNIRYLDVLPKEFTKEDLVNLRLANNESPVVKTIICRWVKEGLVVKTNANLWQKIQV
;
A
#
# COMPACT_ATOMS: atom_id res chain seq x y z
N MET A 1 -20.68 -10.58 11.97
CA MET A 1 -21.09 -10.49 10.56
C MET A 1 -20.53 -9.18 10.02
N THR A 2 -19.43 -9.25 9.31
CA THR A 2 -18.79 -8.09 8.69
C THR A 2 -19.19 -8.05 7.23
N PHE A 3 -19.87 -6.99 6.82
CA PHE A 3 -20.16 -6.73 5.41
C PHE A 3 -18.96 -6.00 4.80
N ALA A 4 -18.70 -6.28 3.52
CA ALA A 4 -17.74 -5.49 2.76
C ALA A 4 -18.22 -4.04 2.73
N ALA A 5 -17.37 -3.11 3.09
CA ALA A 5 -17.72 -1.72 3.07
C ALA A 5 -17.70 -1.17 1.67
N ALA A 6 -18.71 -0.44 1.43
CA ALA A 6 -18.96 0.23 0.21
C ALA A 6 -18.15 1.51 0.13
N MET A 7 -17.14 1.52 -0.71
CA MET A 7 -16.81 2.81 -1.32
C MET A 7 -17.86 3.14 -2.34
N ILE A 8 -18.74 4.10 -2.01
CA ILE A 8 -19.74 4.57 -2.96
C ILE A 8 -19.10 5.41 -4.07
N GLN A 9 -19.80 5.58 -5.16
CA GLN A 9 -19.39 6.43 -6.27
C GLN A 9 -20.08 7.78 -6.23
N MET A 10 -19.51 8.77 -6.93
CA MET A 10 -20.06 10.11 -7.11
C MET A 10 -19.77 10.63 -8.51
N ALA A 11 -20.53 11.61 -8.97
CA ALA A 11 -20.25 12.33 -10.21
C ALA A 11 -20.52 13.83 -10.04
N SER A 12 -19.81 14.65 -10.83
CA SER A 12 -19.90 16.13 -10.76
C SER A 12 -21.18 16.70 -11.34
N SER A 13 -21.97 15.90 -12.03
CA SER A 13 -23.29 16.24 -12.57
C SER A 13 -24.09 14.98 -12.83
N PHE A 14 -25.39 15.11 -13.12
CA PHE A 14 -26.27 13.98 -13.44
C PHE A 14 -25.74 13.06 -14.55
N SER A 15 -25.12 13.61 -15.59
CA SER A 15 -24.53 12.86 -16.71
C SER A 15 -23.01 12.68 -16.58
N GLY A 16 -22.42 13.08 -15.45
CA GLY A 16 -20.97 13.02 -15.21
C GLY A 16 -20.46 11.57 -15.08
N LYS A 17 -19.17 11.38 -15.38
CA LYS A 17 -18.51 10.06 -15.18
C LYS A 17 -18.43 9.72 -13.69
N PRO A 18 -18.75 8.45 -13.30
CA PRO A 18 -18.58 7.99 -11.95
C PRO A 18 -17.11 8.03 -11.48
N ARG A 19 -16.90 8.35 -10.23
CA ARG A 19 -15.60 8.31 -9.56
C ARG A 19 -15.81 7.93 -8.09
N LYS A 20 -14.78 7.41 -7.46
CA LYS A 20 -14.80 7.10 -6.02
C LYS A 20 -15.22 8.33 -5.21
N ALA A 21 -16.13 8.14 -4.27
CA ALA A 21 -16.53 9.18 -3.35
C ALA A 21 -15.53 9.34 -2.21
N SER A 22 -15.39 10.55 -1.70
CA SER A 22 -14.69 10.86 -0.45
C SER A 22 -15.26 12.14 0.16
N MET A 23 -15.10 12.33 1.46
CA MET A 23 -15.56 13.54 2.15
C MET A 23 -14.93 14.81 1.57
N ALA A 24 -13.61 14.77 1.25
CA ALA A 24 -12.93 15.89 0.63
C ALA A 24 -13.49 16.24 -0.76
N ALA A 25 -13.74 15.21 -1.57
CA ALA A 25 -14.32 15.39 -2.91
C ALA A 25 -15.77 15.86 -2.84
N TYR A 26 -16.56 15.43 -1.85
CA TYR A 26 -17.89 15.92 -1.59
C TYR A 26 -17.89 17.42 -1.30
N ARG A 27 -17.11 17.88 -0.31
CA ARG A 27 -16.99 19.30 0.04
C ARG A 27 -16.49 20.15 -1.13
N GLN A 28 -15.53 19.63 -1.89
CA GLN A 28 -15.05 20.32 -3.10
C GLN A 28 -16.15 20.48 -4.16
N LEU A 29 -16.99 19.46 -4.36
CA LEU A 29 -18.10 19.54 -5.30
C LEU A 29 -19.18 20.49 -4.83
N LEU A 30 -19.50 20.55 -3.54
CA LEU A 30 -20.44 21.49 -2.97
C LEU A 30 -20.03 22.94 -3.27
N ALA A 31 -18.75 23.26 -3.07
CA ALA A 31 -18.20 24.59 -3.30
C ALA A 31 -18.11 24.94 -4.80
N LYS A 32 -17.55 24.01 -5.60
CA LYS A 32 -17.29 24.25 -7.03
C LYS A 32 -18.56 24.39 -7.86
N ASN A 33 -19.61 23.66 -7.53
CA ASN A 33 -20.84 23.62 -8.32
C ASN A 33 -21.93 24.55 -7.80
N HIS A 34 -21.60 25.45 -6.87
CA HIS A 34 -22.57 26.39 -6.29
C HIS A 34 -23.85 25.70 -5.78
N VAL A 35 -23.69 24.52 -5.15
CA VAL A 35 -24.81 23.64 -4.78
C VAL A 35 -25.83 24.37 -3.92
N GLU A 36 -25.39 25.26 -3.03
CA GLU A 36 -26.30 26.01 -2.16
C GLU A 36 -27.22 26.95 -2.93
N GLU A 37 -26.71 27.66 -3.93
CA GLU A 37 -27.48 28.55 -4.79
C GLU A 37 -28.52 27.77 -5.61
N ILE A 38 -28.10 26.63 -6.17
CA ILE A 38 -28.99 25.74 -6.92
C ILE A 38 -30.09 25.19 -6.05
N LEU A 39 -29.76 24.77 -4.81
CA LEU A 39 -30.76 24.27 -3.85
C LEU A 39 -31.76 25.33 -3.42
N GLN A 40 -31.33 26.59 -3.26
CA GLN A 40 -32.23 27.71 -3.01
C GLN A 40 -33.20 27.90 -4.16
N ASP A 41 -32.71 27.89 -5.39
CA ASP A 41 -33.58 28.00 -6.58
C ASP A 41 -34.57 26.84 -6.70
N VAL A 42 -34.11 25.62 -6.46
CA VAL A 42 -34.96 24.40 -6.50
C VAL A 42 -36.03 24.42 -5.41
N LYS A 43 -35.68 24.79 -4.18
CA LYS A 43 -36.58 24.70 -3.02
C LYS A 43 -37.48 25.93 -2.85
N GLN A 44 -36.96 27.14 -3.11
CA GLN A 44 -37.69 28.39 -2.89
C GLN A 44 -38.35 28.91 -4.16
N ASN A 45 -37.67 28.76 -5.31
CA ASN A 45 -38.14 29.30 -6.61
C ASN A 45 -38.78 28.23 -7.49
N ASN A 46 -38.94 27.00 -7.02
CA ASN A 46 -39.50 25.80 -7.68
C ASN A 46 -38.84 25.51 -9.07
N ARG A 47 -37.53 25.85 -9.22
CA ARG A 47 -36.74 25.62 -10.43
C ARG A 47 -36.26 24.20 -10.50
N LEU A 48 -37.18 23.22 -10.67
CA LEU A 48 -36.89 21.79 -10.71
C LEU A 48 -35.97 21.38 -11.89
N ASP A 49 -35.93 22.18 -12.94
CA ASP A 49 -35.01 22.03 -14.08
C ASP A 49 -33.54 22.08 -13.67
N ARG A 50 -33.23 22.91 -12.67
CA ARG A 50 -31.85 23.06 -12.16
C ARG A 50 -31.33 21.86 -11.34
N LYS A 51 -32.18 20.92 -10.90
CA LYS A 51 -31.71 19.72 -10.20
C LYS A 51 -30.62 18.96 -10.96
N LYS A 52 -30.68 18.95 -12.31
CA LYS A 52 -29.70 18.24 -13.15
C LYS A 52 -28.30 18.88 -13.15
N GLU A 53 -28.19 20.11 -12.67
CA GLU A 53 -26.91 20.81 -12.50
C GLU A 53 -26.18 20.35 -11.22
N LEU A 54 -26.90 19.77 -10.25
CA LEU A 54 -26.33 19.27 -9.00
C LEU A 54 -25.43 18.06 -9.25
N PRO A 55 -24.33 17.94 -8.48
CA PRO A 55 -23.57 16.69 -8.40
C PRO A 55 -24.43 15.57 -7.79
N VAL A 56 -24.03 14.33 -8.07
CA VAL A 56 -24.82 13.16 -7.66
C VAL A 56 -23.99 12.14 -6.88
N TRP A 57 -24.64 11.48 -5.96
CA TRP A 57 -24.21 10.25 -5.33
C TRP A 57 -24.68 9.03 -6.12
N LEU A 58 -23.90 7.96 -6.09
CA LEU A 58 -24.22 6.66 -6.63
C LEU A 58 -24.05 5.63 -5.49
N PRO A 59 -25.01 5.60 -4.53
CA PRO A 59 -24.83 4.88 -3.28
C PRO A 59 -24.85 3.35 -3.43
N LEU A 60 -25.51 2.82 -4.47
CA LEU A 60 -25.64 1.38 -4.68
C LEU A 60 -24.45 0.74 -5.40
N ALA A 61 -23.52 1.55 -5.96
CA ALA A 61 -22.38 1.06 -6.72
C ALA A 61 -21.05 1.38 -6.01
N GLN A 62 -20.21 0.38 -5.84
CA GLN A 62 -18.82 0.51 -5.41
C GLN A 62 -17.90 0.93 -6.57
N SER A 63 -18.16 0.41 -7.76
CA SER A 63 -17.43 0.74 -8.98
C SER A 63 -18.27 0.41 -10.22
N PHE A 64 -17.77 0.84 -11.40
CA PHE A 64 -18.33 0.47 -12.69
C PHE A 64 -17.22 -0.11 -13.55
N ASN A 65 -17.32 -1.38 -13.95
CA ASN A 65 -16.26 -2.14 -14.63
C ASN A 65 -15.75 -1.48 -15.92
N ASN A 66 -16.63 -0.80 -16.68
CA ASN A 66 -16.25 -0.11 -17.92
C ASN A 66 -16.15 1.41 -17.73
N GLY A 67 -16.16 1.92 -16.50
CA GLY A 67 -16.10 3.36 -16.21
C GLY A 67 -17.32 4.16 -16.70
N THR A 68 -18.38 3.48 -17.17
CA THR A 68 -19.65 4.07 -17.59
C THR A 68 -20.73 3.71 -16.59
N ARG A 69 -21.65 4.66 -16.33
CA ARG A 69 -22.76 4.48 -15.40
C ARG A 69 -23.87 3.64 -16.03
N LYS A 70 -23.73 2.30 -15.95
CA LYS A 70 -24.74 1.33 -16.37
C LYS A 70 -24.94 0.28 -15.30
N ALA A 71 -26.18 -0.18 -15.09
CA ALA A 71 -26.49 -1.19 -14.07
C ALA A 71 -25.75 -2.51 -14.28
N GLU A 72 -25.56 -2.91 -15.54
CA GLU A 72 -24.82 -4.12 -15.95
C GLU A 72 -23.32 -4.09 -15.63
N ASP A 73 -22.76 -2.88 -15.51
CA ASP A 73 -21.33 -2.65 -15.21
C ASP A 73 -21.09 -2.36 -13.72
N ALA A 74 -22.15 -2.19 -12.93
CA ALA A 74 -22.06 -1.78 -11.53
C ALA A 74 -21.64 -2.95 -10.63
N VAL A 75 -20.65 -2.72 -9.78
CA VAL A 75 -20.29 -3.59 -8.66
C VAL A 75 -21.08 -3.10 -7.45
N PRO A 76 -21.92 -3.95 -6.81
CA PRO A 76 -22.73 -3.54 -5.68
C PRO A 76 -21.91 -3.02 -4.50
N SER A 77 -22.37 -1.95 -3.88
CA SER A 77 -21.75 -1.34 -2.70
C SER A 77 -22.09 -2.04 -1.39
N GLY A 78 -23.08 -2.91 -1.36
CA GLY A 78 -23.60 -3.50 -0.11
C GLY A 78 -24.60 -2.61 0.63
N LEU A 79 -24.94 -1.44 0.08
CA LEU A 79 -26.00 -0.56 0.60
C LEU A 79 -27.31 -0.77 -0.15
N PHE A 80 -28.41 -0.40 0.49
CA PHE A 80 -29.68 -0.11 -0.17
C PHE A 80 -30.03 1.38 0.03
N TYR A 81 -30.90 1.88 -0.83
CA TYR A 81 -31.29 3.29 -0.87
C TYR A 81 -32.81 3.39 -0.81
N LEU A 82 -33.34 4.03 0.21
CA LEU A 82 -34.73 4.37 0.36
C LEU A 82 -34.95 5.83 -0.04
N ASP A 83 -35.79 6.04 -1.07
CA ASP A 83 -36.17 7.36 -1.60
C ASP A 83 -37.64 7.64 -1.22
N ILE A 84 -37.85 8.67 -0.40
CA ILE A 84 -39.16 9.07 0.10
C ILE A 84 -39.49 10.41 -0.56
N ASP A 85 -40.44 10.40 -1.48
CA ASP A 85 -40.84 11.59 -2.25
C ASP A 85 -41.73 12.58 -1.45
N GLU A 86 -42.34 12.13 -0.36
CA GLU A 86 -43.19 12.96 0.48
C GLU A 86 -42.41 14.09 1.14
N LYS A 87 -42.84 15.33 0.89
CA LYS A 87 -42.12 16.52 1.31
C LYS A 87 -42.40 16.90 2.76
N GLY A 88 -41.39 17.43 3.44
CA GLY A 88 -41.51 18.00 4.78
C GLY A 88 -41.53 16.99 5.93
N LEU A 89 -41.36 15.71 5.63
CA LEU A 89 -41.32 14.67 6.67
C LEU A 89 -39.93 14.42 7.26
N THR A 90 -38.89 14.97 6.66
CA THR A 90 -37.51 14.66 7.01
C THR A 90 -37.20 14.81 8.49
N GLU A 91 -37.62 15.90 9.14
CA GLU A 91 -37.39 16.14 10.56
C GLU A 91 -38.13 15.17 11.45
N GLN A 92 -39.41 14.89 11.14
CA GLN A 92 -40.23 13.94 11.85
C GLN A 92 -39.67 12.51 11.74
N LEU A 93 -39.25 12.11 10.53
CA LEU A 93 -38.64 10.80 10.30
C LEU A 93 -37.27 10.69 11.00
N TRP A 94 -36.50 11.76 11.02
CA TRP A 94 -35.23 11.78 11.74
C TRP A 94 -35.42 11.58 13.23
N GLN A 95 -36.39 12.28 13.83
CA GLN A 95 -36.72 12.11 15.25
C GLN A 95 -37.15 10.67 15.52
N LYS A 96 -38.03 10.09 14.69
CA LYS A 96 -38.46 8.69 14.83
C LYS A 96 -37.30 7.71 14.74
N VAL A 97 -36.35 7.94 13.79
CA VAL A 97 -35.14 7.11 13.62
C VAL A 97 -34.28 7.12 14.87
N GLN A 98 -34.16 8.28 15.53
CA GLN A 98 -33.42 8.42 16.79
C GLN A 98 -34.15 7.80 17.98
N ASP A 99 -35.43 8.13 18.17
CA ASP A 99 -36.22 7.68 19.32
C ASP A 99 -36.39 6.16 19.36
N GLU A 100 -36.49 5.51 18.19
CA GLU A 100 -36.65 4.08 18.07
C GLU A 100 -35.34 3.33 17.81
N ASN A 101 -34.17 4.00 17.88
CA ASN A 101 -32.81 3.45 17.66
C ASN A 101 -32.66 2.73 16.31
N LEU A 102 -33.33 3.21 15.26
CA LEU A 102 -33.29 2.57 13.94
C LEU A 102 -31.97 2.70 13.22
N ILE A 103 -31.11 3.63 13.65
CA ILE A 103 -29.74 3.78 13.10
C ILE A 103 -28.95 2.49 13.30
N GLU A 104 -28.97 1.92 14.48
CA GLU A 104 -28.28 0.67 14.79
C GLU A 104 -29.02 -0.55 14.23
N GLU A 105 -30.35 -0.59 14.40
CA GLU A 105 -31.20 -1.72 13.96
C GLU A 105 -31.09 -1.96 12.46
N TYR A 106 -31.19 -0.90 11.64
CA TYR A 106 -31.10 -0.98 10.17
C TYR A 106 -29.74 -0.60 9.62
N ARG A 107 -28.78 -0.24 10.50
CA ARG A 107 -27.43 0.16 10.12
C ARG A 107 -27.45 1.31 9.10
N ILE A 108 -28.19 2.37 9.43
CA ILE A 108 -28.34 3.56 8.57
C ILE A 108 -27.01 4.32 8.56
N VAL A 109 -26.51 4.65 7.38
CA VAL A 109 -25.24 5.36 7.16
C VAL A 109 -25.40 6.73 6.50
N TYR A 110 -26.57 7.02 5.98
CA TYR A 110 -26.89 8.34 5.41
C TYR A 110 -28.35 8.66 5.66
N PHE A 111 -28.60 9.91 6.06
CA PHE A 111 -29.95 10.44 6.21
C PHE A 111 -29.93 11.94 5.86
N ALA A 112 -30.71 12.35 4.88
CA ALA A 112 -30.76 13.74 4.44
C ALA A 112 -32.09 14.14 3.83
N GLU A 113 -32.41 15.44 3.91
CA GLU A 113 -33.46 16.02 3.09
C GLU A 113 -33.00 16.10 1.64
N SER A 114 -33.80 15.57 0.73
CA SER A 114 -33.49 15.57 -0.70
C SER A 114 -33.52 16.97 -1.32
N ALA A 115 -32.92 17.15 -2.49
CA ALA A 115 -33.02 18.40 -3.24
C ALA A 115 -34.46 18.78 -3.61
N GLY A 116 -35.38 17.80 -3.64
CA GLY A 116 -36.82 18.02 -3.88
C GLY A 116 -37.65 18.29 -2.65
N GLY A 117 -37.08 18.16 -1.44
CA GLY A 117 -37.80 18.29 -0.17
C GLY A 117 -38.32 16.97 0.40
N GLY A 118 -38.11 15.82 -0.24
CA GLY A 118 -38.32 14.50 0.30
C GLY A 118 -37.16 14.02 1.18
N THR A 119 -37.03 12.73 1.44
CA THR A 119 -35.98 12.19 2.33
C THR A 119 -35.23 11.06 1.65
N HIS A 120 -33.90 11.07 1.73
CA HIS A 120 -33.02 10.02 1.27
C HIS A 120 -32.38 9.31 2.45
N ILE A 121 -32.44 7.96 2.48
CA ILE A 121 -31.82 7.14 3.51
C ILE A 121 -31.02 6.03 2.84
N TRP A 122 -29.73 5.85 3.26
CA TRP A 122 -28.94 4.68 2.87
C TRP A 122 -28.64 3.85 4.09
N ALA A 123 -28.75 2.54 3.94
CA ALA A 123 -28.45 1.60 5.00
C ALA A 123 -27.82 0.32 4.44
N TRP A 124 -27.17 -0.45 5.30
CA TRP A 124 -26.56 -1.70 4.92
C TRP A 124 -27.60 -2.77 4.62
N ARG A 125 -27.38 -3.52 3.55
CA ARG A 125 -28.24 -4.65 3.18
C ARG A 125 -28.21 -5.76 4.22
N THR A 126 -29.33 -6.42 4.37
CA THR A 126 -29.46 -7.63 5.18
C THR A 126 -28.93 -8.83 4.39
N PRO A 127 -28.08 -9.71 4.96
CA PRO A 127 -27.60 -10.91 4.30
C PRO A 127 -28.77 -11.80 3.86
N GLY A 128 -28.76 -12.21 2.60
CA GLY A 128 -29.80 -13.06 2.03
C GLY A 128 -31.07 -12.34 1.58
N ALA A 129 -31.26 -11.05 1.93
CA ALA A 129 -32.42 -10.28 1.47
C ALA A 129 -32.11 -9.60 0.10
N THR A 130 -33.18 -9.37 -0.68
CA THR A 130 -33.12 -8.52 -1.87
C THR A 130 -33.06 -7.04 -1.47
N ILE A 131 -32.65 -6.15 -2.40
CA ILE A 131 -32.71 -4.70 -2.17
C ILE A 131 -34.16 -4.26 -1.88
N GLU A 132 -35.12 -4.83 -2.58
CA GLU A 132 -36.54 -4.50 -2.43
C GLU A 132 -37.07 -4.91 -1.07
N GLU A 133 -36.72 -6.08 -0.56
CA GLU A 133 -37.09 -6.53 0.79
C GLU A 133 -36.54 -5.62 1.90
N ASP A 134 -35.28 -5.18 1.77
CA ASP A 134 -34.66 -4.26 2.73
C ASP A 134 -35.35 -2.89 2.70
N ILE A 135 -35.64 -2.36 1.51
CA ILE A 135 -36.40 -1.11 1.33
C ILE A 135 -37.77 -1.24 1.95
N GLN A 136 -38.50 -2.32 1.66
CA GLN A 136 -39.87 -2.56 2.16
C GLN A 136 -39.91 -2.65 3.70
N LYS A 137 -38.92 -3.33 4.31
CA LYS A 137 -38.84 -3.45 5.78
C LYS A 137 -38.65 -2.08 6.43
N LEU A 138 -37.66 -1.28 5.95
CA LEU A 138 -37.40 0.04 6.52
C LEU A 138 -38.58 0.99 6.27
N ALA A 139 -39.13 1.03 5.06
CA ALA A 139 -40.28 1.87 4.72
C ALA A 139 -41.51 1.54 5.55
N SER A 140 -41.83 0.26 5.75
CA SER A 140 -42.91 -0.21 6.62
C SER A 140 -42.67 0.20 8.08
N ARG A 141 -41.46 0.09 8.57
CA ARG A 141 -41.11 0.49 9.94
C ARG A 141 -41.25 2.01 10.14
N LEU A 142 -40.89 2.80 9.14
CA LEU A 142 -41.05 4.26 9.14
C LEU A 142 -42.50 4.68 8.90
N GLY A 143 -43.32 3.84 8.26
CA GLY A 143 -44.70 4.13 7.89
C GLY A 143 -44.83 5.05 6.69
N VAL A 144 -43.93 4.92 5.70
CA VAL A 144 -43.81 5.78 4.53
C VAL A 144 -44.02 4.98 3.23
N SER A 145 -44.45 5.68 2.17
CA SER A 145 -44.40 5.19 0.81
C SER A 145 -43.02 5.44 0.20
N TYR A 146 -42.57 4.62 -0.75
CA TYR A 146 -41.26 4.72 -1.37
C TYR A 146 -41.31 4.47 -2.88
N ASP A 147 -40.29 4.98 -3.61
CA ASP A 147 -40.12 4.69 -5.04
C ASP A 147 -39.60 3.24 -5.22
N SER A 148 -40.40 2.38 -5.84
CA SER A 148 -40.05 0.99 -6.13
C SER A 148 -38.99 0.82 -7.20
N HIS A 149 -38.59 1.87 -7.94
CA HIS A 149 -37.59 1.84 -9.00
C HIS A 149 -36.13 2.03 -8.50
N VAL A 150 -35.93 2.11 -7.18
CA VAL A 150 -34.61 2.36 -6.57
C VAL A 150 -33.76 1.10 -6.48
N THR A 151 -34.11 0.01 -7.11
CA THR A 151 -33.36 -1.25 -7.14
C THR A 151 -32.22 -1.26 -8.20
N ASP A 152 -32.22 -0.30 -9.12
CA ASP A 152 -31.17 -0.15 -10.14
C ASP A 152 -29.84 0.29 -9.53
N LEU A 153 -28.80 -0.52 -9.65
CA LEU A 153 -27.45 -0.26 -9.11
C LEU A 153 -26.81 1.02 -9.67
N ALA A 154 -27.22 1.51 -10.84
CA ALA A 154 -26.77 2.76 -11.40
C ALA A 154 -27.62 3.98 -10.97
N ARG A 155 -28.62 3.76 -10.09
CA ARG A 155 -29.46 4.83 -9.55
C ARG A 155 -28.60 5.85 -8.79
N CYS A 156 -28.87 7.13 -9.04
CA CYS A 156 -28.21 8.21 -8.31
C CYS A 156 -29.21 9.03 -7.51
N CYS A 157 -28.72 9.70 -6.49
CA CYS A 157 -29.43 10.78 -5.83
C CYS A 157 -28.62 12.08 -5.88
N PHE A 158 -29.31 13.22 -5.95
CA PHE A 158 -28.66 14.53 -6.02
C PHE A 158 -28.02 14.88 -4.68
N MET A 159 -26.80 15.41 -4.71
CA MET A 159 -26.12 15.92 -3.53
C MET A 159 -26.82 17.15 -2.98
N VAL A 160 -26.84 17.24 -1.68
CA VAL A 160 -27.32 18.41 -0.94
C VAL A 160 -26.20 18.96 -0.08
N SER A 161 -26.28 20.24 0.31
CA SER A 161 -25.32 20.84 1.22
C SER A 161 -25.40 20.26 2.63
N GLU A 162 -24.32 20.34 3.40
CA GLU A 162 -24.21 19.72 4.72
C GLU A 162 -25.36 20.10 5.69
N LYS A 163 -25.96 21.28 5.53
CA LYS A 163 -27.09 21.73 6.38
C LYS A 163 -28.37 20.87 6.21
N TYR A 164 -28.52 20.16 5.09
CA TYR A 164 -29.65 19.26 4.83
C TYR A 164 -29.34 17.80 5.20
N VAL A 165 -28.09 17.51 5.60
CA VAL A 165 -27.64 16.18 5.97
C VAL A 165 -27.73 16.01 7.49
N LYS A 166 -28.49 15.01 7.95
CA LYS A 166 -28.62 14.66 9.36
C LYS A 166 -27.59 13.61 9.78
N LEU A 167 -27.25 12.69 8.90
CA LEU A 167 -26.26 11.65 9.08
C LEU A 167 -25.50 11.41 7.78
N LEU A 168 -24.19 11.35 7.85
CA LEU A 168 -23.31 10.83 6.80
C LEU A 168 -22.14 10.15 7.49
N ASP A 169 -22.21 8.84 7.61
CA ASP A 169 -21.16 8.04 8.24
C ASP A 169 -19.93 7.95 7.30
N PRO A 170 -18.74 8.37 7.73
CA PRO A 170 -17.50 8.28 6.94
C PRO A 170 -17.20 6.86 6.42
N ILE A 171 -17.72 5.83 7.05
CA ILE A 171 -17.55 4.43 6.66
C ILE A 171 -17.94 4.16 5.19
N VAL A 172 -18.86 4.93 4.62
CA VAL A 172 -19.26 4.81 3.21
C VAL A 172 -18.14 5.18 2.23
N PHE A 173 -17.09 5.85 2.69
CA PHE A 173 -15.91 6.25 1.91
C PHE A 173 -14.71 5.33 2.13
N GLU A 174 -14.81 4.34 3.03
CA GLU A 174 -13.72 3.44 3.39
C GLU A 174 -13.88 2.08 2.71
N GLU A 175 -12.76 1.47 2.34
CA GLU A 175 -12.71 0.10 1.85
C GLU A 175 -12.55 -0.84 3.05
N GLN A 176 -13.54 -1.66 3.36
CA GLN A 176 -13.39 -2.70 4.38
C GLN A 176 -13.15 -4.07 3.73
N PRO A 177 -12.37 -4.96 4.36
CA PRO A 177 -12.07 -6.27 3.79
C PRO A 177 -13.36 -7.09 3.63
N SER A 178 -13.50 -7.70 2.46
CA SER A 178 -14.61 -8.58 2.12
C SER A 178 -14.64 -9.81 3.02
N SER A 179 -15.75 -10.04 3.71
CA SER A 179 -16.03 -11.30 4.39
C SER A 179 -16.49 -12.39 3.42
N PRO A 180 -16.22 -13.67 3.73
CA PRO A 180 -16.54 -14.77 2.84
C PRO A 180 -18.06 -14.99 2.72
N LYS A 181 -18.47 -15.41 1.53
CA LYS A 181 -19.87 -15.70 1.14
C LYS A 181 -20.41 -16.87 1.95
N LEU A 182 -21.60 -16.69 2.57
CA LEU A 182 -22.42 -17.81 3.03
C LEU A 182 -23.17 -18.40 1.84
N GLY A 183 -23.10 -19.73 1.71
CA GLY A 183 -23.87 -20.51 0.76
C GLY A 183 -25.35 -20.55 1.10
N ASP A 184 -26.15 -20.63 0.05
CA ASP A 184 -27.58 -20.93 0.07
C ASP A 184 -27.85 -22.26 0.78
N ASP A 185 -28.69 -22.23 1.79
CA ASP A 185 -29.38 -23.42 2.26
C ASP A 185 -30.89 -23.16 2.30
N ARG A 186 -31.61 -23.88 1.43
CA ARG A 186 -33.06 -23.92 1.41
C ARG A 186 -33.55 -25.08 2.25
N GLY A 187 -34.51 -24.81 3.07
CA GLY A 187 -35.46 -25.85 3.38
C GLY A 187 -35.97 -25.96 4.82
N LEU A 188 -37.05 -25.33 5.06
CA LEU A 188 -38.31 -25.80 5.69
C LEU A 188 -38.42 -25.99 7.22
N ASN A 189 -39.29 -25.14 7.73
CA ASN A 189 -40.46 -25.38 8.64
C ASN A 189 -40.25 -25.58 10.13
N GLU A 190 -40.75 -24.58 10.81
CA GLU A 190 -41.93 -24.55 11.71
C GLU A 190 -41.78 -25.05 13.15
N GLU A 191 -42.23 -24.15 14.00
CA GLU A 191 -42.92 -24.25 15.28
C GLU A 191 -42.14 -24.24 16.59
N SER A 192 -42.31 -23.12 17.26
CA SER A 192 -42.27 -22.96 18.72
C SER A 192 -43.49 -23.65 19.35
N PRO A 193 -43.65 -23.95 20.65
CA PRO A 193 -43.32 -23.09 21.77
C PRO A 193 -42.91 -23.78 23.10
N LEU A 194 -42.35 -22.94 24.00
CA LEU A 194 -42.40 -22.89 25.48
C LEU A 194 -42.65 -24.20 26.30
N THR A 195 -41.77 -24.54 27.23
CA THR A 195 -41.92 -24.39 28.68
C THR A 195 -40.89 -25.22 29.48
N GLU A 196 -40.36 -24.58 30.45
CA GLU A 196 -39.91 -24.97 31.80
C GLU A 196 -39.64 -26.43 32.21
N LYS A 197 -38.47 -26.53 32.87
CA LYS A 197 -38.14 -27.23 34.13
C LYS A 197 -37.68 -28.67 34.13
N ASN A 198 -36.51 -28.74 34.68
CA ASN A 198 -35.95 -29.61 35.74
C ASN A 198 -35.57 -31.07 35.48
N GLU A 199 -34.33 -31.25 35.81
CA GLU A 199 -33.72 -32.32 36.64
C GLU A 199 -33.45 -33.68 36.04
N ASN A 200 -32.11 -33.97 36.15
CA ASN A 200 -31.48 -35.25 36.39
C ASN A 200 -31.51 -36.34 35.33
N GLY A 201 -30.31 -36.65 34.91
CA GLY A 201 -29.99 -37.91 34.30
C GLY A 201 -28.88 -37.87 33.27
N SER A 202 -27.69 -38.05 33.72
CA SER A 202 -26.48 -38.37 32.97
C SER A 202 -26.74 -39.28 31.78
N GLU A 203 -26.28 -38.85 30.60
CA GLU A 203 -25.48 -39.72 29.74
C GLU A 203 -24.79 -38.83 28.68
N THR A 204 -23.49 -38.68 28.93
CA THR A 204 -22.53 -38.00 28.07
C THR A 204 -22.24 -38.88 26.86
N CYS A 205 -22.63 -38.45 25.67
CA CYS A 205 -21.95 -38.84 24.46
C CYS A 205 -20.76 -37.91 24.25
N SER A 206 -19.67 -38.23 24.90
CA SER A 206 -18.37 -37.62 24.61
C SER A 206 -17.84 -38.13 23.29
N ALA A 207 -17.50 -37.20 22.41
CA ALA A 207 -16.60 -37.47 21.30
C ALA A 207 -15.27 -38.01 21.86
N PRO A 208 -14.62 -38.95 21.18
CA PRO A 208 -13.40 -39.57 21.71
C PRO A 208 -12.29 -38.55 21.85
N GLN A 209 -11.81 -38.37 23.07
CA GLN A 209 -10.58 -37.66 23.36
C GLN A 209 -9.38 -38.41 22.75
N PRO A 210 -8.42 -37.72 22.12
CA PRO A 210 -7.17 -38.34 21.70
C PRO A 210 -6.31 -38.66 22.90
N PRO A 211 -5.45 -39.70 22.82
CA PRO A 211 -4.64 -40.16 23.94
C PRO A 211 -3.55 -39.14 24.30
N ASN A 212 -3.40 -38.95 25.60
CA ASN A 212 -2.35 -38.17 26.25
C ASN A 212 -0.96 -38.62 25.81
N LEU A 213 -0.25 -37.84 25.00
CA LEU A 213 1.17 -37.99 24.71
C LEU A 213 1.89 -36.65 24.95
N GLY A 214 3.00 -36.75 25.70
CA GLY A 214 3.74 -35.69 26.32
C GLY A 214 4.04 -34.49 25.45
N GLY A 215 3.77 -33.27 25.97
CA GLY A 215 4.03 -31.98 25.35
C GLY A 215 2.78 -31.30 24.82
N SER A 216 1.76 -31.15 25.65
CA SER A 216 0.46 -30.53 25.26
C SER A 216 0.51 -29.01 25.08
N ASN A 217 1.66 -28.36 25.17
CA ASN A 217 1.78 -26.91 25.09
C ASN A 217 3.10 -26.46 24.43
N TYR A 218 3.10 -25.24 23.93
CA TYR A 218 4.28 -24.53 23.46
C TYR A 218 4.49 -23.29 24.34
N LYS A 219 5.63 -23.21 25.03
CA LYS A 219 5.96 -22.10 25.96
C LYS A 219 4.81 -21.80 26.97
N GLY A 220 4.16 -22.82 27.48
CA GLY A 220 3.05 -22.70 28.45
C GLY A 220 1.68 -22.51 27.84
N ILE A 221 1.54 -22.34 26.54
CA ILE A 221 0.24 -22.20 25.83
C ILE A 221 -0.17 -23.57 25.28
N PRO A 222 -1.37 -24.08 25.58
CA PRO A 222 -1.88 -25.29 24.96
C PRO A 222 -1.93 -25.19 23.43
N TYR A 223 -1.48 -26.23 22.72
CA TYR A 223 -1.50 -26.25 21.25
C TYR A 223 -2.91 -26.07 20.70
N GLU A 224 -3.94 -26.52 21.38
CA GLU A 224 -5.34 -26.33 21.00
C GLU A 224 -5.71 -24.84 20.88
N ASN A 225 -5.28 -24.02 21.85
CA ASN A 225 -5.51 -22.59 21.82
C ASN A 225 -4.77 -21.92 20.65
N ILE A 226 -3.54 -22.38 20.36
CA ILE A 226 -2.74 -21.86 19.23
C ILE A 226 -3.40 -22.24 17.90
N VAL A 227 -3.86 -23.49 17.76
CA VAL A 227 -4.58 -23.97 16.56
C VAL A 227 -5.85 -23.15 16.34
N GLN A 228 -6.65 -22.94 17.38
CA GLN A 228 -7.88 -22.17 17.28
C GLN A 228 -7.63 -20.70 16.92
N ALA A 229 -6.69 -20.06 17.59
CA ALA A 229 -6.33 -18.67 17.29
C ALA A 229 -5.76 -18.52 15.86
N LEU A 230 -4.98 -19.49 15.39
CA LEU A 230 -4.44 -19.51 14.03
C LEU A 230 -5.54 -19.75 12.98
N LEU A 231 -6.52 -20.63 13.24
CA LEU A 231 -7.69 -20.82 12.38
C LEU A 231 -8.48 -19.53 12.21
N TRP A 232 -8.76 -18.84 13.30
CA TRP A 232 -9.42 -17.53 13.27
C TRP A 232 -8.62 -16.49 12.50
N LYS A 233 -7.32 -16.42 12.73
CA LYS A 233 -6.43 -15.48 12.04
C LYS A 233 -6.34 -15.75 10.53
N LEU A 234 -6.43 -17.02 10.13
CA LEU A 234 -6.44 -17.46 8.72
C LEU A 234 -7.83 -17.34 8.06
N GLY A 235 -8.87 -16.93 8.81
CA GLY A 235 -10.20 -16.71 8.29
C GLY A 235 -11.10 -17.93 8.21
N TYR A 236 -10.70 -19.07 8.79
CA TYR A 236 -11.49 -20.32 8.79
C TYR A 236 -12.53 -20.39 9.94
N GLY A 237 -12.53 -19.42 10.88
CA GLY A 237 -13.41 -19.44 12.04
C GLY A 237 -13.14 -20.64 12.97
N ASP A 238 -14.20 -21.34 13.41
CA ASP A 238 -14.06 -22.51 14.29
C ASP A 238 -13.62 -23.79 13.57
N ALA A 239 -13.95 -23.90 12.28
CA ALA A 239 -13.53 -25.00 11.41
C ALA A 239 -13.64 -24.61 9.93
N PRO A 240 -12.78 -25.20 9.05
CA PRO A 240 -12.84 -24.95 7.60
C PRO A 240 -14.10 -25.61 6.99
N ALA A 241 -14.65 -24.96 5.95
CA ALA A 241 -15.79 -25.48 5.20
C ALA A 241 -15.45 -26.80 4.46
N GLU A 242 -16.47 -27.55 4.11
CA GLU A 242 -16.31 -28.75 3.27
C GLU A 242 -15.74 -28.37 1.91
N GLY A 243 -14.59 -28.98 1.53
CA GLY A 243 -13.83 -28.59 0.32
C GLY A 243 -12.61 -27.69 0.58
N GLU A 244 -12.52 -27.03 1.75
CA GLU A 244 -11.35 -26.20 2.15
C GLU A 244 -10.44 -26.93 3.15
N ARG A 245 -10.85 -28.09 3.69
CA ARG A 245 -10.20 -28.82 4.77
C ARG A 245 -8.73 -29.16 4.48
N ASN A 246 -8.44 -29.64 3.27
CA ASN A 246 -7.07 -29.97 2.85
C ASN A 246 -6.18 -28.75 2.76
N MET A 247 -6.70 -27.63 2.24
CA MET A 247 -5.98 -26.37 2.15
C MET A 247 -5.73 -25.77 3.53
N ALA A 248 -6.74 -25.79 4.39
CA ALA A 248 -6.61 -25.36 5.78
C ALA A 248 -5.56 -26.18 6.52
N LEU A 249 -5.60 -27.52 6.40
CA LEU A 249 -4.62 -28.41 7.00
C LEU A 249 -3.20 -28.13 6.49
N TYR A 250 -3.03 -27.92 5.17
CA TYR A 250 -1.74 -27.56 4.58
C TYR A 250 -1.22 -26.23 5.13
N THR A 251 -2.06 -25.20 5.14
CA THR A 251 -1.69 -23.86 5.63
C THR A 251 -1.37 -23.89 7.12
N MET A 252 -2.21 -24.54 7.93
CA MET A 252 -1.98 -24.73 9.36
C MET A 252 -0.66 -25.46 9.63
N SER A 253 -0.37 -26.54 8.91
CA SER A 253 0.87 -27.31 9.03
C SER A 253 2.09 -26.44 8.70
N ARG A 254 2.01 -25.57 7.70
CA ARG A 254 3.10 -24.64 7.34
C ARG A 254 3.44 -23.65 8.44
N TYR A 255 2.46 -23.18 9.20
CA TYR A 255 2.70 -22.27 10.32
C TYR A 255 3.08 -23.04 11.59
N MET A 256 2.38 -24.12 11.92
CA MET A 256 2.61 -24.91 13.14
C MET A 256 3.94 -25.66 13.14
N ARG A 257 4.53 -26.01 11.98
CA ARG A 257 5.81 -26.71 11.90
C ARG A 257 6.94 -26.01 12.66
N PHE A 258 6.93 -24.67 12.73
CA PHE A 258 7.95 -23.89 13.44
C PHE A 258 7.93 -24.05 14.95
N ILE A 259 6.77 -24.36 15.52
CA ILE A 259 6.59 -24.59 16.97
C ILE A 259 6.43 -26.07 17.31
N CYS A 260 6.44 -26.93 16.31
CA CYS A 260 6.39 -28.37 16.42
C CYS A 260 7.71 -29.05 16.01
N ASP A 261 8.82 -28.31 15.92
CA ASP A 261 10.16 -28.78 15.58
C ASP A 261 10.27 -29.51 14.24
N PHE A 262 9.38 -29.15 13.27
CA PHE A 262 9.25 -29.79 11.96
C PHE A 262 8.95 -31.29 12.03
N ASP A 263 8.34 -31.74 13.14
CA ASP A 263 7.98 -33.13 13.39
C ASP A 263 6.59 -33.43 12.81
N GLU A 264 6.56 -34.23 11.73
CA GLU A 264 5.34 -34.62 11.02
C GLU A 264 4.36 -35.39 11.95
N GLN A 265 4.87 -36.22 12.85
CA GLN A 265 4.06 -37.01 13.77
C GLN A 265 3.41 -36.15 14.85
N LYS A 266 4.15 -35.15 15.35
CA LYS A 266 3.65 -34.18 16.31
C LYS A 266 2.55 -33.32 15.67
N LEU A 267 2.76 -32.85 14.43
CA LEU A 267 1.73 -32.10 13.67
C LEU A 267 0.48 -32.95 13.42
N PHE A 268 0.65 -34.23 13.05
CA PHE A 268 -0.48 -35.13 12.85
C PHE A 268 -1.31 -35.32 14.13
N THR A 269 -0.67 -35.32 15.32
CA THR A 269 -1.35 -35.46 16.60
C THR A 269 -2.07 -34.15 17.03
N ILE A 270 -1.50 -33.01 16.72
CA ILE A 270 -1.97 -31.68 17.21
C ILE A 270 -3.04 -31.07 16.31
N LEU A 271 -2.91 -31.25 14.98
CA LEU A 271 -3.82 -30.62 14.04
C LEU A 271 -5.14 -31.38 13.91
N PRO A 272 -6.29 -30.68 13.89
CA PRO A 272 -7.58 -31.34 13.68
C PRO A 272 -7.68 -31.86 12.23
N HIS A 273 -8.24 -33.06 12.09
CA HIS A 273 -8.32 -33.76 10.79
C HIS A 273 -9.58 -33.39 10.00
N TRP A 274 -10.57 -32.78 10.61
CA TRP A 274 -11.87 -32.36 10.01
C TRP A 274 -12.53 -33.42 9.12
N GLY A 275 -12.37 -34.71 9.46
CA GLY A 275 -12.96 -35.84 8.72
C GLY A 275 -12.18 -36.24 7.45
N LEU A 276 -10.97 -35.73 7.22
CA LEU A 276 -10.04 -36.23 6.22
C LEU A 276 -9.49 -37.60 6.66
N SER A 277 -9.16 -38.46 5.70
CA SER A 277 -8.52 -39.74 6.01
C SER A 277 -7.10 -39.56 6.51
N ASP A 278 -6.62 -40.45 7.39
CA ASP A 278 -5.27 -40.40 7.95
C ASP A 278 -4.19 -40.35 6.88
N HIS A 279 -4.41 -41.01 5.75
CA HIS A 279 -3.50 -40.97 4.60
C HIS A 279 -3.44 -39.58 3.95
N GLU A 280 -4.58 -38.91 3.78
CA GLU A 280 -4.65 -37.51 3.25
C GLU A 280 -3.98 -36.54 4.23
N VAL A 281 -4.25 -36.67 5.52
CA VAL A 281 -3.65 -35.83 6.57
C VAL A 281 -2.14 -35.98 6.57
N GLN A 282 -1.61 -37.20 6.59
CA GLN A 282 -0.16 -37.45 6.57
C GLN A 282 0.50 -36.92 5.31
N SER A 283 -0.10 -37.16 4.13
CA SER A 283 0.39 -36.65 2.85
C SER A 283 0.45 -35.13 2.82
N THR A 284 -0.61 -34.47 3.32
CA THR A 284 -0.71 -33.01 3.37
C THR A 284 0.32 -32.41 4.34
N ILE A 285 0.46 -32.96 5.54
CA ILE A 285 1.46 -32.52 6.53
C ILE A 285 2.88 -32.69 5.97
N LYS A 286 3.20 -33.83 5.41
CA LYS A 286 4.51 -34.10 4.80
C LYS A 286 4.85 -33.09 3.70
N SER A 287 3.88 -32.78 2.85
CA SER A 287 4.03 -31.74 1.81
C SER A 287 4.27 -30.36 2.40
N ALA A 288 3.56 -30.01 3.48
CA ALA A 288 3.67 -28.72 4.15
C ALA A 288 4.97 -28.53 4.94
N VAL A 289 5.47 -29.59 5.57
CA VAL A 289 6.73 -29.57 6.31
C VAL A 289 7.92 -29.35 5.38
N GLY A 290 7.96 -30.03 4.23
CA GLY A 290 9.00 -29.85 3.21
C GLY A 290 10.38 -30.32 3.69
N SER A 291 11.38 -30.21 2.79
CA SER A 291 12.77 -30.63 3.06
C SER A 291 13.65 -29.55 3.71
N THR A 292 13.23 -28.31 3.70
CA THR A 292 13.98 -27.16 4.28
C THR A 292 13.45 -26.81 5.67
N ARG A 293 14.35 -26.60 6.63
CA ARG A 293 14.02 -26.20 8.01
C ARG A 293 14.46 -24.77 8.26
N PRO A 294 13.59 -23.78 8.00
CA PRO A 294 13.88 -22.39 8.35
C PRO A 294 13.88 -22.20 9.86
N ALA A 295 14.77 -21.34 10.37
CA ALA A 295 14.98 -21.17 11.82
C ALA A 295 14.02 -20.16 12.47
N GLY A 296 13.43 -19.23 11.68
CA GLY A 296 12.58 -18.16 12.23
C GLY A 296 11.10 -18.52 12.23
N ILE A 297 10.38 -18.15 13.29
CA ILE A 297 8.92 -18.28 13.37
C ILE A 297 8.28 -17.17 12.51
N PRO A 298 7.33 -17.47 11.60
CA PRO A 298 6.65 -16.46 10.79
C PRO A 298 5.93 -15.40 11.62
N SER A 299 5.88 -14.16 11.13
CA SER A 299 5.26 -13.01 11.83
C SER A 299 3.81 -13.30 12.28
N MET A 300 3.00 -13.91 11.42
CA MET A 300 1.63 -14.31 11.76
C MET A 300 1.57 -15.27 12.96
N MET A 301 2.49 -16.24 13.04
CA MET A 301 2.57 -17.15 14.18
C MET A 301 3.03 -16.43 15.46
N ASN A 302 3.98 -15.48 15.34
CA ASN A 302 4.39 -14.63 16.46
C ASN A 302 3.23 -13.77 16.97
N GLU A 303 2.41 -13.20 16.08
CA GLU A 303 1.22 -12.45 16.45
C GLU A 303 0.18 -13.32 17.17
N VAL A 304 -0.04 -14.54 16.70
CA VAL A 304 -0.93 -15.52 17.35
C VAL A 304 -0.41 -15.87 18.76
N LEU A 305 0.88 -16.17 18.89
CA LEU A 305 1.50 -16.48 20.17
C LEU A 305 1.44 -15.30 21.14
N SER A 306 1.69 -14.07 20.66
CA SER A 306 1.59 -12.84 21.46
C SER A 306 0.18 -12.57 21.96
N SER A 307 -0.82 -12.79 21.10
CA SER A 307 -2.24 -12.61 21.47
C SER A 307 -2.71 -13.60 22.55
N LEU A 308 -2.04 -14.75 22.68
CA LEU A 308 -2.33 -15.78 23.67
C LEU A 308 -1.50 -15.64 24.95
N GLY A 309 -0.70 -14.56 25.09
CA GLY A 309 0.09 -14.30 26.31
C GLY A 309 1.31 -15.18 26.45
N ALA A 310 1.82 -15.79 25.34
CA ALA A 310 3.19 -16.20 25.33
C ALA A 310 4.00 -14.94 25.66
N ALA A 311 4.81 -14.98 26.74
CA ALA A 311 6.01 -14.20 26.70
C ALA A 311 6.72 -14.67 25.42
N THR A 312 6.45 -13.99 24.31
CA THR A 312 7.37 -13.99 23.22
C THR A 312 8.68 -13.57 23.89
N GLU A 313 9.68 -14.47 23.88
CA GLU A 313 10.86 -13.99 23.21
C GLU A 313 10.30 -13.54 21.87
N ALA A 314 9.77 -12.32 21.84
CA ALA A 314 10.09 -11.48 20.78
C ALA A 314 11.54 -11.87 20.53
N GLY A 315 11.89 -12.54 19.42
CA GLY A 315 12.94 -11.94 18.70
C GLY A 315 12.52 -10.50 18.77
N SER A 316 12.77 -9.92 19.94
CA SER A 316 13.06 -8.56 20.05
C SER A 316 13.91 -8.41 18.79
N ALA A 317 13.35 -7.71 17.85
CA ALA A 317 14.01 -6.47 17.71
C ALA A 317 13.95 -5.80 19.10
N GLU A 318 14.54 -6.38 20.13
CA GLU A 318 15.58 -5.74 20.86
C GLU A 318 16.38 -5.20 19.71
N SER A 319 16.17 -3.91 19.44
CA SER A 319 17.28 -3.10 19.05
C SER A 319 18.45 -3.76 19.78
N ASP A 320 19.20 -4.58 19.07
CA ASP A 320 20.49 -4.99 19.52
C ASP A 320 21.18 -3.65 19.68
N GLU A 321 21.16 -3.12 20.92
CA GLU A 321 21.83 -1.87 21.28
C GLU A 321 23.31 -1.93 20.90
N SER A 322 23.79 -3.14 20.56
CA SER A 322 25.16 -3.39 20.12
C SER A 322 25.44 -3.00 18.67
N THR A 323 24.41 -2.76 17.81
CA THR A 323 24.56 -2.27 16.43
C THR A 323 23.91 -0.89 16.20
N VAL A 324 23.32 -0.30 17.22
CA VAL A 324 22.82 1.06 17.17
C VAL A 324 24.00 2.02 17.28
N ALA A 325 24.25 2.64 16.22
CA ALA A 325 24.79 3.97 16.06
C ALA A 325 26.29 4.17 15.99
N PRO A 326 26.68 4.82 14.91
CA PRO A 326 27.71 5.83 15.00
C PRO A 326 27.18 7.16 15.61
N VAL A 327 25.95 7.24 16.12
CA VAL A 327 25.45 8.48 16.73
C VAL A 327 26.23 8.86 17.98
N ASP A 328 26.80 7.88 18.69
CA ASP A 328 27.68 8.06 19.84
C ASP A 328 29.17 7.86 19.50
N ALA A 329 29.51 7.60 18.23
CA ALA A 329 30.88 7.45 17.76
C ALA A 329 31.30 8.70 16.97
N GLU A 330 32.62 8.92 16.84
CA GLU A 330 33.11 9.96 15.94
C GLU A 330 32.67 9.73 14.49
N LEU A 331 32.11 10.77 13.88
CA LEU A 331 31.60 10.79 12.51
C LEU A 331 32.58 11.51 11.57
N PRO A 332 32.58 11.18 10.25
CA PRO A 332 33.42 11.85 9.27
C PRO A 332 33.03 13.32 9.04
N GLY A 333 33.99 14.24 9.22
CA GLY A 333 33.91 15.64 8.80
C GLY A 333 32.57 16.34 9.16
N ILE A 334 31.88 16.92 8.17
CA ILE A 334 30.59 17.63 8.30
C ILE A 334 29.53 16.82 9.06
N LEU A 335 29.56 15.49 8.94
CA LEU A 335 28.57 14.62 9.57
C LEU A 335 28.61 14.74 11.10
N GLN A 336 29.81 14.95 11.67
CA GLN A 336 29.97 15.22 13.09
C GLN A 336 29.31 16.54 13.47
N ASP A 337 29.59 17.60 12.70
CA ASP A 337 29.04 18.94 12.98
C ASP A 337 27.50 18.92 12.89
N LEU A 338 26.92 18.26 11.90
CA LEU A 338 25.46 18.09 11.76
C LEU A 338 24.86 17.32 12.94
N SER A 339 25.48 16.21 13.33
CA SER A 339 25.05 15.40 14.47
C SER A 339 25.06 16.18 15.78
N ASP A 340 26.10 17.00 16.02
CA ASP A 340 26.27 17.78 17.25
C ASP A 340 25.26 18.94 17.38
N HIS A 341 24.75 19.44 16.26
CA HIS A 341 23.74 20.50 16.21
C HIS A 341 22.31 19.94 16.34
N ALA A 342 22.08 18.70 15.95
CA ALA A 342 20.77 18.05 16.04
C ALA A 342 20.47 17.57 17.47
N PRO A 343 19.21 17.68 17.95
CA PRO A 343 18.79 16.97 19.16
C PRO A 343 18.89 15.46 18.94
N GLU A 344 19.11 14.72 20.01
CA GLU A 344 19.41 13.29 19.96
C GLU A 344 18.46 12.50 19.07
N GLU A 345 17.17 12.76 19.22
CA GLU A 345 16.09 12.06 18.48
C GLU A 345 16.09 12.37 16.98
N PHE A 346 16.78 13.42 16.52
CA PHE A 346 16.84 13.84 15.11
C PHE A 346 18.19 13.57 14.47
N ARG A 347 19.24 13.20 15.22
CA ARG A 347 20.60 13.01 14.70
C ARG A 347 20.65 12.06 13.51
N GLU A 348 19.97 10.92 13.63
CA GLU A 348 19.92 9.95 12.54
C GLU A 348 19.25 10.51 11.29
N ALA A 349 18.09 11.15 11.45
CA ALA A 349 17.36 11.74 10.34
C ALA A 349 18.15 12.85 9.64
N THR A 350 18.84 13.68 10.42
CA THR A 350 19.77 14.72 9.93
C THR A 350 20.88 14.11 9.09
N LEU A 351 21.58 13.09 9.59
CA LEU A 351 22.64 12.42 8.86
C LEU A 351 22.15 11.78 7.56
N MET A 352 20.97 11.20 7.57
CA MET A 352 20.41 10.54 6.38
C MET A 352 19.86 11.54 5.36
N ALA A 353 19.27 12.66 5.80
CA ALA A 353 18.80 13.74 4.93
C ALA A 353 19.96 14.47 4.24
N ALA A 354 21.12 14.60 4.89
CA ALA A 354 22.31 15.20 4.33
C ALA A 354 22.89 14.45 3.12
N MET A 355 22.71 13.12 3.04
CA MET A 355 23.36 12.30 2.01
C MET A 355 23.02 12.70 0.56
N PRO A 356 21.78 12.98 0.17
CA PRO A 356 21.48 13.47 -1.17
C PRO A 356 22.11 14.83 -1.47
N MET A 357 22.20 15.71 -0.47
CA MET A 357 22.82 17.03 -0.62
C MET A 357 24.33 16.90 -0.81
N LEU A 358 25.03 16.19 0.07
CA LEU A 358 26.46 15.91 -0.02
C LEU A 358 26.83 15.13 -1.30
N GLY A 359 25.95 14.17 -1.70
CA GLY A 359 26.11 13.46 -2.97
C GLY A 359 25.98 14.37 -4.19
N THR A 360 25.18 15.43 -4.10
CA THR A 360 25.07 16.44 -5.16
C THR A 360 26.30 17.35 -5.24
N LEU A 361 26.90 17.65 -4.10
CA LEU A 361 28.18 18.38 -4.05
C LEU A 361 29.30 17.52 -4.63
N ALA A 362 29.47 16.29 -4.19
CA ALA A 362 30.50 15.35 -4.65
C ALA A 362 30.22 14.78 -6.06
N THR A 363 29.65 15.57 -6.93
CA THR A 363 29.18 15.13 -8.25
C THR A 363 30.24 14.65 -9.19
N GLY A 364 31.53 15.07 -9.04
CA GLY A 364 32.65 14.70 -9.89
C GLY A 364 33.22 13.31 -9.63
N ILE A 365 32.84 12.66 -8.50
CA ILE A 365 33.41 11.38 -8.09
C ILE A 365 32.63 10.20 -8.65
N ARG A 366 33.36 9.18 -9.08
CA ARG A 366 32.87 7.86 -9.47
C ARG A 366 33.66 6.80 -8.72
N ALA A 367 32.98 5.89 -8.05
CA ALA A 367 33.64 4.82 -7.32
C ALA A 367 33.25 3.44 -7.85
N LYS A 368 34.23 2.55 -7.93
CA LYS A 368 34.00 1.18 -8.42
C LYS A 368 33.44 0.30 -7.32
N TYR A 369 32.19 -0.15 -7.53
CA TYR A 369 31.54 -1.10 -6.63
C TYR A 369 32.03 -2.53 -6.87
N ARG A 370 31.75 -3.45 -5.94
CA ARG A 370 32.17 -4.87 -6.00
C ARG A 370 31.75 -5.62 -7.28
N ASP A 371 30.70 -5.16 -7.99
CA ASP A 371 30.26 -5.71 -9.28
C ASP A 371 31.06 -5.13 -10.49
N GLY A 372 32.08 -4.33 -10.23
CA GLY A 372 32.95 -3.70 -11.22
C GLY A 372 32.37 -2.44 -11.88
N LYS A 373 31.13 -2.05 -11.54
CA LYS A 373 30.49 -0.85 -12.11
C LYS A 373 30.86 0.40 -11.35
N LEU A 374 31.03 1.49 -12.10
CA LEU A 374 31.20 2.82 -11.53
C LEU A 374 29.83 3.33 -11.01
N ASN A 375 29.85 3.78 -9.78
CA ASN A 375 28.70 4.38 -9.10
C ASN A 375 29.02 5.81 -8.68
N SER A 376 28.04 6.67 -8.80
CA SER A 376 28.05 8.02 -8.25
C SER A 376 27.25 8.07 -6.94
N PRO A 377 27.51 9.01 -6.02
CA PRO A 377 26.76 9.15 -4.78
C PRO A 377 25.34 9.71 -5.04
N SER A 378 24.47 8.85 -5.57
CA SER A 378 23.07 9.16 -5.90
C SER A 378 22.14 8.53 -4.88
N PHE A 379 21.30 9.36 -4.24
CA PHE A 379 20.39 8.96 -3.17
C PHE A 379 18.97 9.49 -3.42
N ILE A 380 17.99 8.75 -2.96
CA ILE A 380 16.60 9.21 -2.82
C ILE A 380 16.21 8.95 -1.38
N VAL A 381 16.01 10.02 -0.60
CA VAL A 381 15.65 9.94 0.82
C VAL A 381 14.24 10.45 1.03
N ASP A 382 13.44 9.70 1.81
CA ASP A 382 12.07 10.04 2.20
C ASP A 382 11.96 10.18 3.71
N ILE A 383 11.70 11.41 4.18
CA ILE A 383 11.52 11.73 5.61
C ILE A 383 10.04 11.62 5.95
N GLU A 384 9.69 10.56 6.64
CA GLU A 384 8.30 10.27 6.99
C GLU A 384 8.02 10.66 8.45
N ALA A 385 7.04 11.55 8.66
CA ALA A 385 6.63 11.96 10.00
C ALA A 385 5.20 12.49 10.04
N PRO A 386 4.51 12.39 11.19
CA PRO A 386 3.23 13.06 11.43
C PRO A 386 3.31 14.58 11.18
N GLN A 387 2.16 15.24 11.18
CA GLN A 387 2.12 16.70 11.08
C GLN A 387 2.72 17.35 12.34
N ALA A 388 3.38 18.48 12.16
CA ALA A 388 3.99 19.27 13.24
C ALA A 388 5.09 18.56 14.06
N THR A 389 5.78 17.58 13.47
CA THR A 389 6.89 16.85 14.12
C THR A 389 8.26 17.48 13.96
N GLY A 390 8.38 18.65 13.32
CA GLY A 390 9.67 19.34 13.17
C GLY A 390 10.42 18.99 11.87
N LYS A 391 9.77 18.51 10.82
CA LYS A 391 10.40 18.21 9.49
C LYS A 391 11.14 19.41 8.87
N SER A 392 10.88 20.63 9.34
CA SER A 392 11.53 21.86 8.88
C SER A 392 13.04 21.93 9.16
N PHE A 393 13.62 20.99 9.91
CA PHE A 393 15.08 20.91 10.03
C PHE A 393 15.73 20.67 8.66
N VAL A 394 15.07 19.97 7.75
CA VAL A 394 15.58 19.71 6.39
C VAL A 394 15.70 21.01 5.58
N ASP A 395 14.81 22.00 5.82
CA ASP A 395 14.92 23.34 5.17
C ASP A 395 16.23 24.02 5.54
N ALA A 396 16.56 24.06 6.85
CA ALA A 396 17.80 24.66 7.35
C ALA A 396 19.05 23.91 6.86
N GLU A 397 18.98 22.60 6.81
CA GLU A 397 20.05 21.74 6.28
C GLU A 397 20.27 21.96 4.79
N PHE A 398 19.19 22.07 4.02
CA PHE A 398 19.23 22.39 2.60
C PHE A 398 19.87 23.75 2.34
N GLU A 399 19.46 24.81 3.06
CA GLU A 399 20.03 26.15 2.92
C GLU A 399 21.53 26.17 3.26
N LEU A 400 21.94 25.44 4.30
CA LEU A 400 23.35 25.38 4.73
C LEU A 400 24.23 24.59 3.77
N LEU A 401 23.85 23.36 3.45
CA LEU A 401 24.72 22.46 2.66
C LEU A 401 24.71 22.79 1.17
N MET A 402 23.56 23.24 0.64
CA MET A 402 23.41 23.53 -0.78
C MET A 402 23.72 24.99 -1.15
N ASP A 403 24.11 25.84 -0.19
CA ASP A 403 24.47 27.25 -0.41
C ASP A 403 25.40 27.46 -1.64
N PRO A 404 26.45 26.66 -1.86
CA PRO A 404 27.31 26.85 -3.03
C PRO A 404 26.59 26.60 -4.36
N ILE A 405 25.66 25.64 -4.42
CA ILE A 405 24.90 25.33 -5.63
C ILE A 405 23.77 26.34 -5.81
N ILE A 406 23.10 26.76 -4.74
CA ILE A 406 22.06 27.80 -4.78
C ILE A 406 22.62 29.07 -5.42
N LYS A 407 23.81 29.52 -4.97
CA LYS A 407 24.48 30.71 -5.54
C LYS A 407 24.89 30.54 -7.02
N GLN A 408 25.31 29.33 -7.42
CA GLN A 408 25.58 29.04 -8.82
C GLN A 408 24.30 29.08 -9.66
N ASP A 409 23.24 28.46 -9.18
CA ASP A 409 21.96 28.38 -9.86
C ASP A 409 21.31 29.78 -9.99
N GLU A 410 21.47 30.68 -9.03
CA GLU A 410 21.00 32.07 -9.13
C GLU A 410 21.59 32.79 -10.35
N VAL A 411 22.89 32.61 -10.60
CA VAL A 411 23.57 33.19 -11.77
C VAL A 411 23.03 32.55 -13.07
N GLU A 412 22.83 31.23 -13.07
CA GLU A 412 22.32 30.54 -14.25
C GLU A 412 20.83 30.87 -14.52
N TRP A 413 20.02 31.06 -13.48
CA TRP A 413 18.64 31.52 -13.60
C TRP A 413 18.57 32.93 -14.23
N GLN A 414 19.48 33.84 -13.88
CA GLN A 414 19.53 35.17 -14.47
C GLN A 414 19.73 35.09 -15.99
N LYS A 415 20.64 34.24 -16.48
CA LYS A 415 20.87 34.01 -17.92
C LYS A 415 19.60 33.50 -18.63
N GLU A 416 18.86 32.60 -18.00
CA GLU A 416 17.64 32.04 -18.57
C GLU A 416 16.49 33.07 -18.60
N ILE A 417 16.40 33.91 -17.57
CA ILE A 417 15.44 35.02 -17.54
C ILE A 417 15.72 36.02 -18.67
N GLU A 418 16.99 36.42 -18.83
CA GLU A 418 17.42 37.35 -19.90
C GLU A 418 17.13 36.77 -21.29
N TYR A 419 17.46 35.49 -21.51
CA TYR A 419 17.11 34.77 -22.73
C TYR A 419 15.59 34.79 -23.02
N SER A 420 14.80 34.48 -22.00
CA SER A 420 13.35 34.41 -22.10
C SER A 420 12.74 35.78 -22.43
N LEU A 421 13.29 36.84 -21.86
CA LEU A 421 12.88 38.22 -22.14
C LEU A 421 13.25 38.67 -23.58
N ALA A 422 14.48 38.40 -24.00
CA ALA A 422 14.95 38.71 -25.34
C ALA A 422 14.11 37.97 -26.41
N LYS A 423 13.82 36.69 -26.18
CA LYS A 423 12.95 35.89 -27.05
C LYS A 423 11.52 36.45 -27.14
N LYS A 424 10.95 36.93 -26.03
CA LYS A 424 9.64 37.58 -26.00
C LYS A 424 9.64 38.89 -26.77
N ASN A 425 10.76 39.61 -26.79
CA ASN A 425 10.94 40.83 -27.55
C ASN A 425 11.17 40.60 -29.06
N GLY A 426 11.26 39.34 -29.50
CA GLY A 426 11.51 38.97 -30.89
C GLY A 426 12.97 39.03 -31.31
N GLU A 427 13.92 39.04 -30.35
CA GLU A 427 15.34 39.04 -30.61
C GLU A 427 15.81 37.62 -30.98
N GLU A 428 16.69 37.48 -31.96
CA GLU A 428 17.37 36.23 -32.26
C GLU A 428 18.54 36.04 -31.29
N VAL A 429 18.32 35.24 -30.28
CA VAL A 429 19.33 34.91 -29.25
C VAL A 429 19.53 33.42 -29.14
N GLU A 430 20.77 33.00 -28.92
CA GLU A 430 21.09 31.58 -28.68
C GLU A 430 20.67 31.15 -27.26
N ASN A 431 20.23 29.89 -27.14
CA ASN A 431 19.90 29.33 -25.83
C ASN A 431 21.17 29.24 -24.96
N PRO A 432 21.19 29.85 -23.76
CA PRO A 432 22.37 29.84 -22.88
C PRO A 432 22.69 28.47 -22.31
N CYS A 433 21.81 27.47 -22.47
CA CYS A 433 21.94 26.12 -21.90
C CYS A 433 22.28 26.18 -20.40
N ALA A 434 21.52 26.98 -19.65
CA ALA A 434 21.75 27.30 -18.26
C ALA A 434 21.89 26.05 -17.39
N GLN A 435 22.98 25.96 -16.61
CA GLN A 435 23.33 24.78 -15.80
C GLN A 435 22.63 24.80 -14.43
N ILE A 436 21.33 24.92 -14.40
CA ILE A 436 20.52 24.92 -13.19
C ILE A 436 20.43 23.48 -12.68
N ARG A 437 20.87 23.25 -11.46
CA ARG A 437 20.97 21.91 -10.84
C ARG A 437 19.90 21.62 -9.81
N ILE A 438 19.37 22.65 -9.13
CA ILE A 438 18.27 22.50 -8.20
C ILE A 438 16.97 22.66 -9.02
N ILE A 439 16.19 21.62 -9.06
CA ILE A 439 14.99 21.53 -9.91
C ILE A 439 13.72 21.30 -9.09
N GLU A 440 12.62 21.87 -9.57
CA GLU A 440 11.34 21.81 -8.89
C GLU A 440 10.76 20.39 -8.80
N PRO A 441 10.10 20.01 -7.67
CA PRO A 441 9.53 18.66 -7.49
C PRO A 441 8.50 18.28 -8.56
N ASN A 442 7.79 19.26 -9.12
CA ASN A 442 6.75 19.07 -10.11
C ASN A 442 7.25 19.14 -11.57
N ILE A 443 8.56 19.19 -11.81
CA ILE A 443 9.15 19.24 -13.14
C ILE A 443 8.63 18.10 -14.03
N GLY A 444 8.35 18.41 -15.31
CA GLY A 444 7.97 17.40 -16.31
C GLY A 444 9.18 16.61 -16.80
N VAL A 445 8.98 15.37 -17.29
CA VAL A 445 10.06 14.49 -17.75
C VAL A 445 10.92 15.13 -18.84
N SER A 446 10.33 15.81 -19.83
CA SER A 446 11.09 16.48 -20.90
C SER A 446 12.00 17.58 -20.37
N ALA A 447 11.48 18.43 -19.48
CA ALA A 447 12.27 19.50 -18.86
C ALA A 447 13.36 18.94 -17.94
N PHE A 448 13.07 17.85 -17.22
CA PHE A 448 14.09 17.15 -16.43
C PHE A 448 15.25 16.67 -17.30
N LEU A 449 14.96 16.05 -18.45
CA LEU A 449 15.99 15.56 -19.37
C LEU A 449 16.80 16.69 -20.00
N GLU A 450 16.19 17.82 -20.28
CA GLU A 450 16.87 19.03 -20.76
C GLU A 450 17.81 19.58 -19.68
N ARG A 451 17.34 19.71 -18.42
CA ARG A 451 18.21 20.09 -17.28
C ARG A 451 19.37 19.10 -17.08
N ALA A 452 19.11 17.80 -17.19
CA ALA A 452 20.16 16.79 -17.08
C ALA A 452 21.21 16.91 -18.22
N LEU A 453 20.80 17.28 -19.43
CA LEU A 453 21.71 17.55 -20.55
C LEU A 453 22.58 18.77 -20.25
N TYR A 454 21.96 19.88 -19.81
CA TYR A 454 22.68 21.13 -19.51
C TYR A 454 23.58 21.01 -18.28
N ALA A 455 23.27 20.13 -17.34
CA ALA A 455 24.10 19.84 -16.18
C ALA A 455 25.43 19.12 -16.53
N LYS A 456 25.61 18.64 -17.79
CA LYS A 456 26.88 18.06 -18.31
C LYS A 456 27.47 16.95 -17.42
N GLY A 457 26.60 16.02 -16.95
CA GLY A 457 27.01 14.88 -16.11
C GLY A 457 27.13 15.20 -14.62
N LYS A 458 26.74 16.39 -14.19
CA LYS A 458 26.59 16.73 -12.78
C LYS A 458 25.21 16.28 -12.27
N HIS A 459 25.09 16.05 -10.96
CA HIS A 459 23.82 15.69 -10.34
C HIS A 459 22.83 16.87 -10.38
N LEU A 460 21.62 16.57 -10.77
CA LEU A 460 20.44 17.38 -10.43
C LEU A 460 19.99 17.05 -9.01
N PHE A 461 19.36 18.00 -8.36
CA PHE A 461 18.84 17.85 -7.00
C PHE A 461 17.39 18.36 -6.90
N THR A 462 16.58 17.67 -6.11
CA THR A 462 15.24 18.13 -5.74
C THR A 462 15.05 18.04 -4.23
N TYR A 463 14.60 19.12 -3.63
CA TYR A 463 14.01 19.11 -2.32
C TYR A 463 12.49 19.26 -2.44
N ALA A 464 11.74 18.30 -1.90
CA ALA A 464 10.29 18.29 -1.87
C ALA A 464 9.80 18.31 -0.41
N PRO A 465 9.53 19.49 0.17
CA PRO A 465 9.05 19.59 1.56
C PRO A 465 7.70 18.90 1.78
N GLU A 466 6.95 18.69 0.70
CA GLU A 466 5.73 17.89 0.67
C GLU A 466 5.77 16.91 -0.50
N ILE A 467 5.76 15.60 -0.23
CA ILE A 467 5.83 14.53 -1.24
C ILE A 467 4.75 14.64 -2.32
N GLU A 468 3.57 15.21 -1.97
CA GLU A 468 2.49 15.42 -2.93
C GLU A 468 2.86 16.41 -4.06
N THR A 469 3.84 17.27 -3.85
CA THR A 469 4.29 18.20 -4.91
C THR A 469 4.90 17.45 -6.08
N VAL A 470 5.54 16.31 -5.83
CA VAL A 470 6.10 15.42 -6.87
C VAL A 470 5.00 14.84 -7.76
N LEU A 471 3.78 14.69 -7.23
CA LEU A 471 2.62 14.10 -7.92
C LEU A 471 1.74 15.12 -8.67
N LYS A 472 1.82 16.42 -8.36
CA LYS A 472 0.84 17.45 -8.81
C LYS A 472 0.64 17.56 -10.33
N ASN A 473 1.60 17.17 -11.15
CA ASN A 473 1.49 17.25 -12.62
C ASN A 473 1.24 15.90 -13.31
N ASN A 474 0.92 14.85 -12.56
CA ASN A 474 0.80 13.50 -13.09
C ASN A 474 -0.66 13.15 -13.42
N LYS A 475 -1.19 13.66 -14.52
CA LYS A 475 -2.47 13.19 -15.08
C LYS A 475 -2.18 12.05 -16.05
N GLY A 476 -2.63 10.80 -15.72
CA GLY A 476 -2.55 9.61 -16.59
C GLY A 476 -1.13 9.28 -17.09
N GLY A 477 -0.67 8.11 -17.15
CA GLY A 477 0.62 7.69 -17.74
C GLY A 477 1.92 8.40 -17.31
N ALA A 478 1.87 9.71 -17.05
CA ALA A 478 3.03 10.54 -16.68
C ALA A 478 3.70 10.13 -15.35
N TRP A 479 2.97 9.50 -14.44
CA TRP A 479 3.54 8.97 -13.20
C TRP A 479 4.43 7.76 -13.45
N THR A 480 4.03 6.85 -14.33
CA THR A 480 4.83 5.68 -14.70
C THR A 480 6.17 6.12 -15.29
N GLU A 481 6.17 7.13 -16.17
CA GLU A 481 7.39 7.70 -16.74
C GLU A 481 8.32 8.31 -15.66
N LYS A 482 7.78 9.03 -14.66
CA LYS A 482 8.59 9.57 -13.54
C LYS A 482 9.16 8.48 -12.65
N ASN A 483 8.40 7.44 -12.35
CA ASN A 483 8.89 6.30 -11.57
C ASN A 483 10.07 5.62 -12.28
N ASP A 484 9.95 5.40 -13.60
CA ASP A 484 11.03 4.86 -14.42
C ASP A 484 12.24 5.78 -14.45
N LEU A 485 12.02 7.10 -14.55
CA LEU A 485 13.08 8.09 -14.51
C LEU A 485 13.84 8.04 -13.18
N PHE A 486 13.17 8.03 -12.03
CA PHE A 486 13.80 7.97 -10.72
C PHE A 486 14.62 6.68 -10.54
N ARG A 487 14.08 5.53 -11.01
CA ARG A 487 14.81 4.26 -10.97
C ARG A 487 16.08 4.28 -11.82
N LEU A 488 16.03 4.84 -13.04
CA LEU A 488 17.17 4.96 -13.91
C LEU A 488 18.20 5.97 -13.40
N ALA A 489 17.72 7.08 -12.83
CA ALA A 489 18.58 8.10 -12.24
C ALA A 489 19.32 7.56 -11.01
N TYR A 490 18.65 6.84 -10.13
CA TYR A 490 19.29 6.15 -9.02
C TYR A 490 20.38 5.16 -9.49
N ASP A 491 20.11 4.41 -10.56
CA ASP A 491 21.06 3.44 -11.14
C ASP A 491 22.13 4.09 -12.02
N ASN A 492 22.19 5.44 -12.13
CA ASN A 492 23.07 6.22 -13.01
C ASN A 492 23.03 5.74 -14.46
N LYS A 493 21.83 5.44 -14.96
CA LYS A 493 21.60 4.92 -16.31
C LYS A 493 21.18 6.01 -17.28
N PRO A 494 21.43 5.79 -18.59
CA PRO A 494 20.94 6.72 -19.61
C PRO A 494 19.44 6.60 -19.82
N TRP A 495 18.80 7.75 -20.07
CA TRP A 495 17.45 7.85 -20.63
C TRP A 495 17.51 8.57 -21.97
N GLY A 496 16.72 8.10 -22.93
CA GLY A 496 16.56 8.72 -24.23
C GLY A 496 15.08 9.01 -24.53
N GLN A 497 14.83 10.14 -25.17
CA GLN A 497 13.51 10.53 -25.66
C GLN A 497 13.63 11.03 -27.08
N HIS A 498 12.69 10.60 -27.96
CA HIS A 498 12.56 11.10 -29.31
C HIS A 498 11.16 11.72 -29.48
N ARG A 499 11.10 13.01 -29.77
CA ARG A 499 9.84 13.71 -30.04
C ARG A 499 9.95 14.48 -31.37
N ILE A 500 8.84 14.55 -32.11
CA ILE A 500 8.74 15.18 -33.41
C ILE A 500 8.50 16.69 -33.28
N SER A 501 8.02 17.17 -32.15
CA SER A 501 7.76 18.59 -31.90
C SER A 501 9.06 19.37 -31.81
N LYS A 502 9.13 20.53 -32.49
CA LYS A 502 10.32 21.41 -32.50
C LYS A 502 10.70 21.97 -31.13
N ASP A 503 9.73 22.06 -30.21
CA ASP A 503 9.93 22.61 -28.86
C ASP A 503 10.12 21.55 -27.78
N SER A 504 10.33 20.31 -28.16
CA SER A 504 10.50 19.19 -27.20
C SER A 504 11.92 18.65 -27.22
N PHE A 505 12.45 18.34 -26.04
CA PHE A 505 13.73 17.66 -25.91
C PHE A 505 13.72 16.34 -26.71
N SER A 506 14.74 16.13 -27.52
CA SER A 506 15.03 14.88 -28.21
C SER A 506 16.52 14.59 -28.06
N GLY A 507 16.85 13.49 -27.38
CA GLY A 507 18.22 13.13 -27.09
C GLY A 507 18.35 12.01 -26.07
N LYS A 508 19.60 11.67 -25.74
CA LYS A 508 19.95 10.65 -24.72
C LYS A 508 20.94 11.23 -23.75
N VAL A 509 20.68 11.12 -22.45
CA VAL A 509 21.52 11.64 -21.39
C VAL A 509 21.63 10.63 -20.26
N THR A 510 22.83 10.49 -19.66
CA THR A 510 23.00 9.71 -18.43
C THR A 510 22.50 10.52 -17.25
N LEU A 511 21.64 9.91 -16.42
CA LEU A 511 20.99 10.58 -15.32
C LEU A 511 21.81 10.46 -14.05
N TYR A 512 22.11 11.60 -13.43
CA TYR A 512 22.66 11.73 -12.09
C TYR A 512 21.70 12.59 -11.29
N TYR A 513 21.16 12.03 -10.20
CA TYR A 513 20.08 12.70 -9.49
C TYR A 513 20.05 12.33 -8.02
N ASN A 514 19.82 13.33 -7.20
CA ASN A 514 19.61 13.23 -5.78
C ASN A 514 18.28 13.87 -5.38
N MET A 515 17.63 13.32 -4.36
CA MET A 515 16.34 13.81 -3.93
C MET A 515 16.14 13.63 -2.43
N VAL A 516 15.64 14.68 -1.77
CA VAL A 516 15.04 14.60 -0.43
C VAL A 516 13.57 14.96 -0.54
N MET A 517 12.72 14.14 -0.01
CA MET A 517 11.29 14.40 0.08
C MET A 517 10.80 14.20 1.52
N CYS A 518 9.80 14.98 1.90
CA CYS A 518 9.19 14.89 3.21
C CYS A 518 7.69 14.58 3.05
N GLY A 519 7.15 13.72 3.88
CA GLY A 519 5.75 13.37 3.82
C GLY A 519 5.15 12.96 5.16
N THR A 520 3.82 12.92 5.19
CA THR A 520 3.13 12.23 6.28
C THR A 520 2.97 10.75 5.94
N PRO A 521 2.86 9.83 6.94
CA PRO A 521 2.81 8.39 6.71
C PRO A 521 1.79 7.95 5.65
N ASN A 522 0.60 8.53 5.66
CA ASN A 522 -0.42 8.19 4.67
C ASN A 522 -0.09 8.66 3.24
N LYS A 523 0.62 9.78 3.11
CA LYS A 523 1.02 10.32 1.80
C LYS A 523 2.20 9.54 1.22
N CYS A 524 3.18 9.20 2.05
CA CYS A 524 4.30 8.35 1.67
C CYS A 524 3.79 6.95 1.26
N ARG A 525 2.89 6.33 2.03
CA ARG A 525 2.27 5.05 1.67
C ARG A 525 1.53 5.10 0.34
N ALA A 526 0.84 6.22 0.04
CA ALA A 526 0.15 6.40 -1.24
C ALA A 526 1.13 6.59 -2.40
N PHE A 527 2.25 7.29 -2.16
CA PHE A 527 3.31 7.51 -3.14
C PHE A 527 4.03 6.19 -3.49
N PHE A 528 4.37 5.39 -2.48
CA PHE A 528 5.02 4.09 -2.62
C PHE A 528 4.02 2.92 -2.65
N ALA A 529 2.82 3.13 -3.18
CA ALA A 529 1.80 2.08 -3.24
C ALA A 529 2.23 0.86 -4.07
N ASP A 530 3.00 1.07 -5.14
CA ASP A 530 3.57 0.02 -5.98
C ASP A 530 4.91 -0.48 -5.39
N ALA A 531 4.84 -1.47 -4.50
CA ALA A 531 6.04 -2.07 -3.90
C ALA A 531 6.84 -2.95 -4.89
N GLU A 532 6.19 -3.50 -5.94
CA GLU A 532 6.86 -4.29 -6.98
C GLU A 532 7.53 -3.42 -8.05
N GLY A 533 7.12 -2.16 -8.21
CA GLY A 533 7.67 -1.22 -9.18
C GLY A 533 9.15 -0.90 -9.01
N GLY A 534 9.80 -1.43 -7.97
CA GLY A 534 11.25 -1.36 -7.74
C GLY A 534 11.77 0.01 -7.29
N LEU A 535 10.92 1.03 -7.12
CA LEU A 535 11.33 2.33 -6.56
C LEU A 535 11.58 2.20 -5.05
N VAL A 536 10.69 1.49 -4.34
CA VAL A 536 10.78 1.26 -2.88
C VAL A 536 12.14 0.73 -2.44
N SER A 537 12.73 -0.22 -3.19
CA SER A 537 14.05 -0.76 -2.87
C SER A 537 15.21 0.23 -3.08
N ARG A 538 14.98 1.34 -3.76
CA ARG A 538 15.98 2.37 -4.08
C ARG A 538 15.90 3.60 -3.18
N VAL A 539 14.78 3.76 -2.49
CA VAL A 539 14.56 4.86 -1.55
C VAL A 539 15.11 4.48 -0.19
N THR A 540 15.74 5.42 0.47
CA THR A 540 16.11 5.35 1.89
C THR A 540 15.02 6.08 2.67
N PRO A 541 14.05 5.36 3.25
CA PRO A 541 13.07 5.98 4.12
C PRO A 541 13.67 6.25 5.50
N VAL A 542 13.19 7.29 6.16
CA VAL A 542 13.59 7.67 7.51
C VAL A 542 12.34 8.05 8.29
N LEU A 543 12.14 7.44 9.44
CA LEU A 543 11.03 7.75 10.32
C LEU A 543 11.49 8.72 11.40
N LEU A 544 10.80 9.86 11.53
CA LEU A 544 11.00 10.73 12.69
C LEU A 544 10.25 10.17 13.91
N PRO A 545 10.75 10.45 15.11
CA PRO A 545 10.08 10.04 16.35
C PRO A 545 8.68 10.63 16.47
N ASP A 546 7.80 9.96 17.20
CA ASP A 546 6.49 10.51 17.55
C ASP A 546 6.65 11.62 18.60
N MET A 547 6.33 12.83 18.21
CA MET A 547 6.47 14.02 19.06
C MET A 547 5.15 14.44 19.73
N VAL A 548 4.10 13.60 19.70
CA VAL A 548 2.82 13.90 20.34
C VAL A 548 3.02 14.03 21.86
N GLY A 549 2.74 15.21 22.39
CA GLY A 549 2.94 15.52 23.81
C GLY A 549 4.39 15.80 24.23
N ALA A 550 5.37 15.62 23.33
CA ALA A 550 6.76 15.97 23.57
C ALA A 550 7.00 17.49 23.44
N ARG A 551 8.12 17.95 23.97
CA ARG A 551 8.56 19.35 23.73
C ARG A 551 9.03 19.48 22.27
N MET A 552 8.88 20.68 21.72
CA MET A 552 9.45 20.99 20.38
C MET A 552 10.95 20.63 20.35
N PRO A 553 11.41 19.96 19.30
CA PRO A 553 12.83 19.65 19.16
C PRO A 553 13.63 20.95 19.08
N HIS A 554 14.73 21.00 19.80
CA HIS A 554 15.55 22.19 19.89
C HIS A 554 16.92 21.91 19.25
N PHE A 555 17.05 22.31 17.99
CA PHE A 555 18.34 22.29 17.29
C PHE A 555 19.24 23.40 17.85
N LYS A 556 20.51 23.08 18.06
CA LYS A 556 21.49 24.09 18.48
C LYS A 556 21.66 25.11 17.36
N PRO A 557 21.76 26.42 17.67
CA PRO A 557 22.05 27.41 16.65
C PRO A 557 23.49 27.22 16.13
N TRP A 558 23.69 27.43 14.85
CA TRP A 558 25.02 27.47 14.26
C TRP A 558 25.77 28.70 14.72
N SER A 559 27.04 28.52 15.13
CA SER A 559 27.94 29.68 15.25
C SER A 559 28.41 30.10 13.85
N GLN A 560 28.80 31.36 13.68
CA GLN A 560 29.30 31.81 12.39
C GLN A 560 30.56 31.00 11.95
N GLU A 561 31.40 30.61 12.90
CA GLU A 561 32.62 29.83 12.64
C GLU A 561 32.27 28.40 12.16
N ASP A 562 31.30 27.74 12.80
CA ASP A 562 30.86 26.39 12.42
C ASP A 562 30.19 26.42 11.04
N GLU A 563 29.33 27.42 10.79
CA GLU A 563 28.67 27.59 9.49
C GLU A 563 29.69 27.80 8.37
N GLU A 564 30.69 28.67 8.58
CA GLU A 564 31.77 28.88 7.61
C GLU A 564 32.63 27.64 7.44
N LYS A 565 32.86 26.86 8.48
CA LYS A 565 33.58 25.58 8.41
C LYS A 565 32.84 24.59 7.51
N VAL A 566 31.52 24.41 7.74
CA VAL A 566 30.68 23.52 6.94
C VAL A 566 30.64 23.97 5.48
N LYS A 567 30.43 25.25 5.21
CA LYS A 567 30.43 25.81 3.84
C LYS A 567 31.75 25.58 3.11
N ARG A 568 32.91 25.72 3.80
CA ARG A 568 34.20 25.40 3.21
C ARG A 568 34.32 23.92 2.84
N GLN A 569 33.87 23.01 3.70
CA GLN A 569 33.91 21.58 3.39
C GLN A 569 32.95 21.23 2.23
N CYS A 570 31.81 21.90 2.12
CA CYS A 570 30.93 21.76 0.95
C CYS A 570 31.60 22.18 -0.36
N LEU A 571 32.35 23.29 -0.35
CA LEU A 571 33.14 23.70 -1.51
C LEU A 571 34.25 22.69 -1.86
N CYS A 572 34.93 22.15 -0.86
CA CYS A 572 35.93 21.09 -1.10
C CYS A 572 35.28 19.85 -1.76
N LEU A 573 34.08 19.43 -1.33
CA LEU A 573 33.37 18.32 -1.98
C LEU A 573 33.01 18.61 -3.44
N MET A 574 32.72 19.86 -3.80
CA MET A 574 32.44 20.25 -5.19
C MET A 574 33.63 20.19 -6.11
N ASP A 575 34.85 20.36 -5.56
CA ASP A 575 36.10 20.29 -6.29
C ASP A 575 36.65 18.86 -6.45
N GLU A 576 35.99 17.89 -5.81
CA GLU A 576 36.39 16.48 -5.87
C GLU A 576 36.01 15.85 -7.21
N GLU A 577 36.99 15.30 -7.91
CA GLU A 577 36.84 14.67 -9.23
C GLU A 577 37.59 13.34 -9.36
N GLY A 578 37.15 12.53 -10.30
CA GLY A 578 37.83 11.33 -10.78
C GLY A 578 37.20 10.01 -10.34
N GLU A 579 37.88 8.95 -10.75
CA GLU A 579 37.52 7.58 -10.39
C GLU A 579 38.34 7.14 -9.18
N VAL A 580 37.67 6.50 -8.21
CA VAL A 580 38.31 6.00 -6.98
C VAL A 580 37.95 4.53 -6.76
N GLU A 581 38.86 3.83 -6.11
CA GLU A 581 38.63 2.48 -5.61
C GLU A 581 38.59 2.52 -4.08
N LEU A 582 37.58 1.85 -3.51
CA LEU A 582 37.31 1.80 -2.07
C LEU A 582 37.35 0.35 -1.57
N PRO A 583 38.50 -0.29 -1.53
CA PRO A 583 38.60 -1.72 -1.23
C PRO A 583 38.19 -2.08 0.19
N LEU A 584 38.47 -1.22 1.20
CA LEU A 584 38.09 -1.50 2.59
C LEU A 584 36.61 -1.29 2.82
N ILE A 585 36.02 -0.24 2.28
CA ILE A 585 34.58 0.00 2.34
C ILE A 585 33.83 -1.12 1.57
N ASN A 586 34.27 -1.49 0.36
CA ASN A 586 33.67 -2.60 -0.38
C ASN A 586 33.71 -3.91 0.43
N LYS A 587 34.85 -4.22 1.07
CA LYS A 587 35.00 -5.42 1.91
C LYS A 587 34.07 -5.40 3.12
N ALA A 588 33.91 -4.26 3.78
CA ALA A 588 33.01 -4.13 4.94
C ALA A 588 31.54 -4.27 4.53
N ILE A 589 31.13 -3.64 3.43
CA ILE A 589 29.78 -3.78 2.88
C ILE A 589 29.50 -5.22 2.40
N GLU A 590 30.50 -5.90 1.85
CA GLU A 590 30.36 -7.31 1.45
C GLU A 590 30.20 -8.22 2.68
N ALA A 591 30.95 -7.98 3.75
CA ALA A 591 30.81 -8.71 5.00
C ALA A 591 29.42 -8.51 5.62
N TRP A 592 28.93 -7.27 5.67
CA TRP A 592 27.58 -6.93 6.12
C TRP A 592 26.49 -7.59 5.24
N ASP A 593 26.62 -7.53 3.91
CA ASP A 593 25.66 -8.16 2.99
C ASP A 593 25.61 -9.70 3.15
N GLU A 594 26.79 -10.33 3.41
CA GLU A 594 26.85 -11.76 3.69
C GLU A 594 26.19 -12.12 5.03
N GLU A 595 26.38 -11.29 6.07
CA GLU A 595 25.68 -11.46 7.35
C GLU A 595 24.16 -11.43 7.15
N LYS A 596 23.64 -10.42 6.44
CA LYS A 596 22.20 -10.32 6.11
C LYS A 596 21.73 -11.45 5.19
N ARG A 597 22.60 -12.00 4.35
CA ARG A 597 22.31 -13.19 3.56
C ARG A 597 22.18 -14.44 4.44
N GLN A 598 23.01 -14.59 5.45
CA GLN A 598 22.88 -15.68 6.42
C GLN A 598 21.59 -15.54 7.25
N GLU A 599 21.23 -14.33 7.65
CA GLU A 599 19.95 -14.03 8.30
C GLU A 599 18.76 -14.42 7.39
N TYR A 600 18.82 -14.09 6.11
CA TYR A 600 17.82 -14.52 5.13
C TYR A 600 17.73 -16.05 5.04
N LEU A 601 18.85 -16.76 4.98
CA LEU A 601 18.84 -18.22 4.90
C LEU A 601 18.23 -18.89 6.15
N GLN A 602 18.30 -18.21 7.29
CA GLN A 602 17.67 -18.64 8.53
C GLN A 602 16.17 -18.33 8.57
N THR A 603 15.78 -17.12 8.17
CA THR A 603 14.40 -16.64 8.27
C THR A 603 13.55 -16.91 7.04
N LEU A 604 14.17 -17.07 5.87
CA LEU A 604 13.55 -17.11 4.54
C LEU A 604 12.63 -15.90 4.25
N ARG A 605 12.89 -14.79 4.91
CA ARG A 605 12.14 -13.55 4.70
C ARG A 605 12.52 -12.92 3.36
N TYR A 606 11.64 -13.04 2.36
CA TYR A 606 11.91 -12.60 0.98
C TYR A 606 12.29 -11.12 0.88
N SER A 607 11.58 -10.25 1.63
CA SER A 607 11.87 -8.82 1.67
C SER A 607 13.31 -8.53 2.11
N LEU A 608 13.85 -9.30 3.06
CA LEU A 608 15.23 -9.15 3.52
C LEU A 608 16.22 -9.40 2.37
N ASP A 609 16.04 -10.50 1.59
CA ASP A 609 16.95 -10.80 0.47
C ASP A 609 16.90 -9.77 -0.65
N VAL A 610 15.72 -9.24 -0.95
CA VAL A 610 15.54 -8.24 -2.00
C VAL A 610 16.11 -6.87 -1.60
N LEU A 611 15.82 -6.44 -0.36
CA LEU A 611 16.16 -5.09 0.10
C LEU A 611 17.64 -4.95 0.50
N ARG A 612 18.25 -5.98 1.15
CA ARG A 612 19.66 -5.93 1.59
C ARG A 612 20.63 -5.54 0.46
N ARG A 613 20.40 -6.04 -0.76
CA ARG A 613 21.28 -5.76 -1.92
C ARG A 613 21.29 -4.29 -2.32
N ARG A 614 20.17 -3.60 -2.15
CA ARG A 614 20.05 -2.15 -2.43
C ARG A 614 20.52 -1.32 -1.24
N ALA A 615 20.27 -1.76 -0.02
CA ALA A 615 20.82 -1.14 1.18
C ALA A 615 22.35 -1.20 1.18
N ALA A 616 22.95 -2.33 0.78
CA ALA A 616 24.42 -2.45 0.57
C ALA A 616 24.96 -1.41 -0.40
N LEU A 617 24.27 -1.17 -1.53
CA LEU A 617 24.69 -0.15 -2.49
C LEU A 617 24.54 1.27 -1.92
N ASN A 618 23.48 1.54 -1.15
CA ASN A 618 23.30 2.83 -0.48
C ASN A 618 24.40 3.06 0.58
N GLY A 619 24.75 2.05 1.36
CA GLY A 619 25.87 2.11 2.29
C GLY A 619 27.22 2.35 1.60
N PHE A 620 27.48 1.67 0.48
CA PHE A 620 28.68 1.94 -0.32
C PHE A 620 28.74 3.38 -0.81
N ARG A 621 27.61 3.94 -1.30
CA ARG A 621 27.53 5.33 -1.75
C ARG A 621 27.72 6.34 -0.60
N ALA A 622 27.18 6.04 0.58
CA ALA A 622 27.44 6.82 1.79
C ALA A 622 28.92 6.75 2.18
N GLY A 623 29.55 5.59 2.00
CA GLY A 623 30.99 5.39 2.16
C GLY A 623 31.84 6.25 1.21
N ILE A 624 31.38 6.53 -0.02
CA ILE A 624 32.07 7.48 -0.92
C ILE A 624 32.13 8.86 -0.28
N ILE A 625 31.00 9.36 0.25
CA ILE A 625 30.94 10.66 0.91
C ILE A 625 31.84 10.67 2.15
N ALA A 626 31.75 9.65 3.00
CA ALA A 626 32.58 9.55 4.20
C ALA A 626 34.11 9.52 3.87
N TYR A 627 34.51 8.78 2.84
CA TYR A 627 35.88 8.74 2.33
C TYR A 627 36.40 10.13 1.92
N LEU A 628 35.56 10.91 1.22
CA LEU A 628 35.92 12.28 0.81
C LEU A 628 36.05 13.21 2.02
N LEU A 629 35.14 13.12 2.97
CA LEU A 629 35.14 13.90 4.21
C LEU A 629 36.34 13.57 5.12
N GLU A 630 36.93 12.40 4.96
CA GLU A 630 38.19 11.95 5.62
C GLU A 630 39.42 12.22 4.77
N GLY A 631 39.36 13.16 3.82
CA GLY A 631 40.51 13.55 3.00
C GLY A 631 41.03 12.45 2.08
N ARG A 632 40.11 11.71 1.44
CA ARG A 632 40.36 10.55 0.56
C ARG A 632 41.04 9.38 1.30
N GLN A 633 40.58 9.10 2.51
CA GLN A 633 41.04 7.95 3.30
C GLN A 633 39.89 7.06 3.73
N GLU A 634 40.03 5.74 3.58
CA GLU A 634 39.10 4.75 4.10
C GLU A 634 39.38 4.54 5.60
N THR A 635 39.12 5.57 6.41
CA THR A 635 39.29 5.50 7.86
C THR A 635 38.27 4.55 8.49
N GLU A 636 38.56 4.14 9.72
CA GLU A 636 37.58 3.32 10.47
C GLU A 636 36.23 4.04 10.63
N ARG A 637 36.19 5.38 10.81
CA ARG A 637 35.01 6.20 10.85
C ARG A 637 34.21 6.12 9.54
N ALA A 638 34.89 6.27 8.41
CA ALA A 638 34.29 6.18 7.08
C ALA A 638 33.67 4.79 6.82
N ILE A 639 34.41 3.73 7.19
CA ILE A 639 33.94 2.34 7.04
C ILE A 639 32.70 2.07 7.92
N ARG A 640 32.75 2.46 9.21
CA ARG A 640 31.62 2.31 10.13
C ARG A 640 30.39 3.06 9.64
N PHE A 641 30.56 4.29 9.16
CA PHE A 641 29.45 5.07 8.63
C PHE A 641 28.80 4.42 7.42
N ALA A 642 29.60 3.86 6.50
CA ALA A 642 29.06 3.14 5.33
C ALA A 642 28.20 1.92 5.73
N VAL A 643 28.67 1.12 6.67
CA VAL A 643 27.93 -0.05 7.18
C VAL A 643 26.67 0.38 7.94
N TRP A 644 26.79 1.39 8.81
CA TRP A 644 25.65 1.94 9.54
C TRP A 644 24.56 2.45 8.58
N TYR A 645 24.91 3.17 7.52
CA TYR A 645 23.94 3.67 6.57
C TYR A 645 23.23 2.53 5.84
N ALA A 646 23.93 1.45 5.50
CA ALA A 646 23.34 0.24 4.93
C ALA A 646 22.33 -0.38 5.90
N GLU A 647 22.71 -0.55 7.17
CA GLU A 647 21.87 -1.13 8.22
C GLU A 647 20.60 -0.30 8.45
N ARG A 648 20.73 1.02 8.59
CA ARG A 648 19.58 1.90 8.83
C ARG A 648 18.63 1.97 7.63
N CYS A 649 19.19 2.01 6.41
CA CYS A 649 18.41 1.94 5.18
C CYS A 649 17.57 0.64 5.12
N LEU A 650 18.22 -0.50 5.38
CA LEU A 650 17.52 -1.80 5.42
C LEU A 650 16.47 -1.86 6.52
N HIS A 651 16.80 -1.39 7.72
CA HIS A 651 15.90 -1.37 8.87
C HIS A 651 14.58 -0.66 8.54
N TYR A 652 14.63 0.58 8.07
CA TYR A 652 13.43 1.34 7.73
C TYR A 652 12.68 0.76 6.51
N GLN A 653 13.40 0.26 5.51
CA GLN A 653 12.75 -0.41 4.38
C GLN A 653 11.98 -1.66 4.81
N LEU A 654 12.54 -2.47 5.71
CA LEU A 654 11.86 -3.65 6.25
C LEU A 654 10.66 -3.27 7.14
N GLN A 655 10.81 -2.23 7.96
CA GLN A 655 9.75 -1.74 8.84
C GLN A 655 8.54 -1.24 8.04
N LEU A 656 8.76 -0.45 6.99
CA LEU A 656 7.69 0.18 6.23
C LEU A 656 7.13 -0.71 5.12
N TYR A 657 7.98 -1.49 4.45
CA TYR A 657 7.61 -2.17 3.22
C TYR A 657 7.78 -3.69 3.29
N GLY A 658 8.53 -4.21 4.27
CA GLY A 658 8.90 -5.63 4.35
C GLY A 658 7.69 -6.55 4.29
N ASN A 659 6.72 -6.36 5.16
CA ASN A 659 5.51 -7.20 5.21
C ASN A 659 4.70 -7.15 3.91
N LYS A 660 4.66 -6.00 3.23
CA LYS A 660 3.96 -5.85 1.96
C LYS A 660 4.67 -6.61 0.84
N ILE A 661 6.01 -6.53 0.77
CA ILE A 661 6.83 -7.25 -0.20
C ILE A 661 6.71 -8.77 0.04
N ASP A 662 6.78 -9.21 1.30
CA ASP A 662 6.63 -10.62 1.66
C ASP A 662 5.24 -11.15 1.26
N ALA A 663 4.17 -10.40 1.56
CA ALA A 663 2.81 -10.78 1.19
C ALA A 663 2.60 -10.87 -0.33
N LEU A 664 3.18 -9.95 -1.10
CA LEU A 664 3.12 -9.99 -2.57
C LEU A 664 3.87 -11.21 -3.12
N HIS A 665 5.05 -11.52 -2.57
CA HIS A 665 5.82 -12.71 -2.95
C HIS A 665 5.07 -14.00 -2.60
N ASP A 666 4.51 -14.11 -1.39
CA ASP A 666 3.75 -15.28 -0.96
C ASP A 666 2.50 -15.49 -1.82
N ASN A 667 1.83 -14.41 -2.23
CA ASN A 667 0.71 -14.44 -3.16
C ASN A 667 1.13 -14.84 -4.59
N ALA A 668 2.34 -14.53 -5.01
CA ALA A 668 2.88 -14.89 -6.33
C ALA A 668 3.41 -16.34 -6.36
N VAL A 669 3.98 -16.82 -5.26
CA VAL A 669 4.58 -18.17 -5.12
C VAL A 669 3.55 -19.20 -4.67
N SER A 670 2.60 -18.82 -3.83
CA SER A 670 1.39 -19.61 -3.65
C SER A 670 0.60 -19.50 -4.94
N PRO A 671 0.23 -20.62 -5.59
CA PRO A 671 -0.85 -20.58 -6.55
C PRO A 671 -2.11 -20.32 -5.73
N GLN A 672 -2.33 -19.07 -5.29
CA GLN A 672 -3.70 -18.61 -5.24
C GLN A 672 -4.19 -18.87 -6.64
N ALA A 673 -5.17 -19.79 -6.75
CA ALA A 673 -6.00 -19.82 -7.92
C ALA A 673 -6.29 -18.36 -8.25
N SER A 674 -5.58 -17.80 -9.22
CA SER A 674 -5.93 -16.53 -9.79
C SER A 674 -7.43 -16.65 -10.00
N LYS A 675 -8.21 -15.71 -9.46
CA LYS A 675 -9.64 -15.61 -9.75
C LYS A 675 -9.74 -15.55 -11.28
N GLY A 676 -9.82 -16.72 -11.93
CA GLY A 676 -9.79 -16.84 -13.38
C GLY A 676 -9.14 -18.11 -13.93
N ASN A 677 -8.42 -18.91 -13.13
CA ASN A 677 -7.89 -20.21 -13.56
C ASN A 677 -8.01 -21.25 -12.46
N ILE A 678 -9.24 -21.49 -11.97
CA ILE A 678 -9.54 -22.85 -11.52
C ILE A 678 -9.30 -23.70 -12.76
N ARG A 679 -8.39 -24.69 -12.68
CA ARG A 679 -8.27 -25.69 -13.73
C ARG A 679 -9.54 -26.53 -13.68
N TYR A 680 -10.62 -26.01 -14.27
CA TYR A 680 -11.91 -26.71 -14.36
C TYR A 680 -11.75 -28.13 -14.87
N LEU A 681 -10.73 -28.35 -15.73
CA LEU A 681 -10.34 -29.67 -16.16
C LEU A 681 -9.96 -30.61 -15.00
N ASP A 682 -9.32 -30.13 -13.95
CA ASP A 682 -8.90 -30.98 -12.83
C ASP A 682 -10.09 -31.40 -11.97
N VAL A 683 -11.12 -30.56 -11.87
CA VAL A 683 -12.31 -30.76 -11.05
C VAL A 683 -13.44 -31.51 -11.81
N LEU A 684 -13.54 -31.32 -13.13
CA LEU A 684 -14.53 -32.01 -13.96
C LEU A 684 -14.31 -33.54 -13.95
N PRO A 685 -15.34 -34.37 -14.09
CA PRO A 685 -15.17 -35.81 -14.28
C PRO A 685 -14.42 -36.14 -15.58
N LYS A 686 -13.95 -37.39 -15.72
CA LYS A 686 -13.20 -37.83 -16.92
C LYS A 686 -13.99 -37.62 -18.22
N GLU A 687 -15.29 -37.77 -18.14
CA GLU A 687 -16.26 -37.40 -19.18
C GLU A 687 -17.21 -36.38 -18.63
N PHE A 688 -17.40 -35.26 -19.32
CA PHE A 688 -18.22 -34.15 -18.87
C PHE A 688 -19.04 -33.52 -19.98
N THR A 689 -20.16 -32.93 -19.62
CA THR A 689 -21.03 -32.17 -20.51
C THR A 689 -20.74 -30.67 -20.45
N LYS A 690 -21.32 -29.93 -21.40
CA LYS A 690 -21.29 -28.46 -21.34
C LYS A 690 -21.98 -27.93 -20.06
N GLU A 691 -23.02 -28.61 -19.60
CA GLU A 691 -23.77 -28.24 -18.41
C GLU A 691 -22.97 -28.44 -17.13
N ASP A 692 -22.16 -29.49 -17.04
CA ASP A 692 -21.26 -29.71 -15.90
C ASP A 692 -20.26 -28.56 -15.75
N LEU A 693 -19.66 -28.08 -16.85
CA LEU A 693 -18.77 -26.95 -16.84
C LEU A 693 -19.51 -25.64 -16.54
N VAL A 694 -20.73 -25.45 -17.05
CA VAL A 694 -21.56 -24.28 -16.73
C VAL A 694 -21.90 -24.26 -15.23
N ASN A 695 -22.34 -25.39 -14.68
CA ASN A 695 -22.69 -25.51 -13.25
C ASN A 695 -21.48 -25.27 -12.37
N LEU A 696 -20.32 -25.81 -12.73
CA LEU A 696 -19.06 -25.60 -12.02
C LEU A 696 -18.63 -24.12 -12.04
N ARG A 697 -18.84 -23.42 -13.14
CA ARG A 697 -18.55 -21.97 -13.25
C ARG A 697 -19.54 -21.12 -12.46
N LEU A 698 -20.83 -21.47 -12.52
CA LEU A 698 -21.86 -20.80 -11.73
C LEU A 698 -21.62 -20.98 -10.22
N ALA A 699 -21.23 -22.19 -9.80
CA ALA A 699 -20.85 -22.44 -8.40
C ALA A 699 -19.66 -21.60 -7.94
N ASN A 700 -18.78 -21.19 -8.87
CA ASN A 700 -17.66 -20.28 -8.63
C ASN A 700 -18.00 -18.80 -8.94
N ASN A 701 -19.27 -18.44 -9.11
CA ASN A 701 -19.76 -17.10 -9.47
C ASN A 701 -19.12 -16.53 -10.76
N GLU A 702 -18.85 -17.39 -11.73
CA GLU A 702 -18.33 -16.99 -13.04
C GLU A 702 -19.41 -17.04 -14.12
N SER A 703 -19.15 -16.34 -15.23
CA SER A 703 -20.06 -16.33 -16.39
C SER A 703 -20.35 -17.73 -16.93
N PRO A 704 -21.61 -18.09 -17.27
CA PRO A 704 -21.99 -19.38 -17.82
C PRO A 704 -21.45 -19.63 -19.24
N VAL A 705 -20.72 -18.67 -19.82
CA VAL A 705 -20.19 -18.78 -21.18
C VAL A 705 -18.96 -19.72 -21.20
N VAL A 706 -19.14 -20.95 -21.70
CA VAL A 706 -18.09 -21.99 -21.71
C VAL A 706 -17.58 -22.36 -23.10
N LYS A 707 -18.20 -21.83 -24.16
CA LYS A 707 -17.84 -22.19 -25.55
C LYS A 707 -16.36 -21.93 -25.86
N THR A 708 -15.85 -20.79 -25.49
CA THR A 708 -14.44 -20.40 -25.74
C THR A 708 -13.46 -21.26 -24.95
N ILE A 709 -13.82 -21.66 -23.73
CA ILE A 709 -12.99 -22.52 -22.87
C ILE A 709 -12.87 -23.91 -23.47
N ILE A 710 -14.00 -24.52 -23.84
CA ILE A 710 -14.02 -25.85 -24.45
C ILE A 710 -13.27 -25.83 -25.78
N CYS A 711 -13.48 -24.82 -26.65
CA CYS A 711 -12.76 -24.68 -27.91
C CYS A 711 -11.25 -24.57 -27.70
N ARG A 712 -10.79 -23.88 -26.67
CA ARG A 712 -9.36 -23.80 -26.31
C ARG A 712 -8.83 -25.15 -25.88
N TRP A 713 -9.49 -25.87 -24.99
CA TRP A 713 -9.08 -27.19 -24.51
C TRP A 713 -9.01 -28.23 -25.64
N VAL A 714 -9.95 -28.16 -26.60
CA VAL A 714 -9.89 -29.01 -27.79
C VAL A 714 -8.69 -28.67 -28.67
N LYS A 715 -8.40 -27.36 -28.86
CA LYS A 715 -7.24 -26.88 -29.63
C LYS A 715 -5.91 -27.24 -28.99
N GLU A 716 -5.85 -27.23 -27.66
CA GLU A 716 -4.67 -27.58 -26.87
C GLU A 716 -4.51 -29.10 -26.68
N GLY A 717 -5.45 -29.90 -27.19
CA GLY A 717 -5.40 -31.37 -27.09
C GLY A 717 -5.67 -31.91 -25.68
N LEU A 718 -6.29 -31.10 -24.80
CA LEU A 718 -6.58 -31.50 -23.42
C LEU A 718 -7.90 -32.30 -23.31
N VAL A 719 -8.82 -32.08 -24.23
CA VAL A 719 -10.10 -32.79 -24.30
C VAL A 719 -10.44 -33.17 -25.74
N VAL A 720 -11.14 -34.28 -25.90
CA VAL A 720 -11.71 -34.72 -27.19
C VAL A 720 -13.23 -34.74 -27.08
N LYS A 721 -13.88 -34.32 -28.14
CA LYS A 721 -15.35 -34.39 -28.22
C LYS A 721 -15.76 -35.79 -28.61
N THR A 722 -16.50 -36.51 -27.77
CA THR A 722 -16.96 -37.89 -27.98
C THR A 722 -18.37 -37.93 -28.55
N ASN A 723 -19.24 -36.93 -28.20
CA ASN A 723 -20.63 -36.85 -28.69
C ASN A 723 -21.07 -35.39 -28.84
N ALA A 724 -22.28 -35.16 -29.30
CA ALA A 724 -22.82 -33.82 -29.57
C ALA A 724 -22.69 -32.85 -28.36
N ASN A 725 -22.78 -33.38 -27.16
CA ASN A 725 -22.69 -32.59 -25.90
C ASN A 725 -21.80 -33.25 -24.83
N LEU A 726 -20.85 -34.13 -25.23
CA LEU A 726 -19.99 -34.86 -24.30
C LEU A 726 -18.52 -34.71 -24.72
N TRP A 727 -17.66 -34.39 -23.77
CA TRP A 727 -16.20 -34.27 -23.92
C TRP A 727 -15.50 -35.19 -22.94
N GLN A 728 -14.38 -35.76 -23.38
CA GLN A 728 -13.54 -36.64 -22.57
C GLN A 728 -12.15 -36.02 -22.42
N LYS A 729 -11.61 -36.06 -21.19
CA LYS A 729 -10.25 -35.62 -20.88
C LYS A 729 -9.26 -36.57 -21.55
N ILE A 730 -8.23 -36.03 -22.20
CA ILE A 730 -7.09 -36.81 -22.70
C ILE A 730 -6.11 -36.89 -21.52
N GLN A 731 -5.80 -38.13 -21.08
CA GLN A 731 -4.74 -38.32 -20.06
C GLN A 731 -3.40 -37.96 -20.69
N VAL A 732 -2.74 -36.92 -20.16
CA VAL A 732 -1.31 -36.64 -20.44
C VAL A 732 -0.48 -37.42 -19.45
#